data_56c9f14ed2d69a483a9ffbaf766bcfb9
#
_entry.id   56c9f14ed2d69a483a9ffbaf766bcfb9
#
_cell.length_a   1.000
_cell.length_b   1.000
_cell.length_c   1.000
_cell.angle_alpha   90.00
_cell.angle_beta   90.00
_cell.angle_gamma   90.00
#
_symmetry.space_group_name_H-M   'P 1'
#
loop_
_entity.id
_entity.type
_entity.pdbx_description
1 polymer ?
#
loop_
_entity_poly.entity_id
_entity_poly.type
_entity_poly.pdbx_seq_one_letter_code
_entity_poly.pdbx_strand_id
1 'polypeptide(L)'
;MTPPPPCFLASLLLLLLLSTTSWEVAEAQKEVKIGGLFPLTGRMAVAGQQRAKAAQLAVAKINSDPAFLPGVKLTMVLRDTETLPTKGAEQAYDHIQTDKVVALVGAASSGVSKSVALIASIFNIPQVSYSSTAPTLSNKEFYPYFLRVVVPDQVQAQGLVALYKRMGWKRTALISTEDTYGMGAIDKFQEFAGSDVETVVRVTYAPSGSPTSALNAIKASTANVILLNCVYNDCQNVLVEAAAMGLTGKPYTWIATDGWSNFNTFQNAAGAIRQYTAEELRQIKDASKGVVGLKPDERFKEGTSFKSFLTSEWNVDADVIANDWKDEKINTYAPYSYDAVYSVAHAMSKVLEDKGGDVNAMAAEVEDGAAFHAVIKNVSFSGITGQVAFTTEGDRAGDFGVMNSICGEDKWEGKGFWNPNTGFSSLDMSQVQWPASGLGKCRTGGLPPRDAPLPPCQEKDFALSISGCNTKNKRKGTYHWLSGNGNETTGPTNCAGGLALPEDFEVDCPYVVEDSGVGVAMTLITVVGMVLVGLCAFWLTWKMVVLHDKEVKRTQPIFLVMACCGGVLGLGTVFTLLGKPTDLKCNMSITLTSLGIELMYGALITKMLRVDMIFNNSSLKIVVLPTKTMMVYLLRVVALPLLMLVLHLAVDKPEVIHKLVSHGSRVVPEESCKSAGSDDSIFFFVLLVTHVALVVYGALLAFKVKKVQDDFQESKTILMAMYNTLIVALVVLPLVALLDLSLEVRFILVALGCLVGYAGTCLMCLVPKMYKKTAAGSNKVSPAGTGMPVQQANTTQQQVNSMVMQSMQSNASRQIRTSS
;
A
#
# COMPACT_ATOMS: atom_id res chain seq x y z
N MET A 1 29.82 -41.06 -77.88
CA MET A 1 29.61 -40.37 -76.64
C MET A 1 30.94 -40.07 -76.00
N THR A 2 31.41 -38.85 -76.17
CA THR A 2 32.67 -38.39 -75.61
C THR A 2 32.49 -37.89 -74.16
N PRO A 3 33.39 -38.19 -73.22
CA PRO A 3 33.25 -37.72 -71.84
C PRO A 3 33.46 -36.20 -71.77
N PRO A 4 32.78 -35.50 -70.84
CA PRO A 4 32.90 -34.05 -70.68
C PRO A 4 34.32 -33.69 -70.15
N PRO A 5 34.84 -32.53 -70.47
CA PRO A 5 36.15 -32.07 -70.12
C PRO A 5 36.30 -31.87 -68.57
N PRO A 6 37.48 -32.12 -68.02
CA PRO A 6 37.77 -32.10 -66.59
C PRO A 6 37.57 -30.72 -65.92
N CYS A 7 37.40 -29.63 -66.66
CA CYS A 7 37.12 -28.29 -66.10
C CYS A 7 35.72 -28.16 -65.51
N PHE A 8 34.76 -29.00 -65.91
CA PHE A 8 33.41 -28.83 -65.36
C PHE A 8 33.25 -29.40 -63.96
N LEU A 9 34.02 -30.48 -63.66
CA LEU A 9 34.03 -31.03 -62.29
C LEU A 9 34.80 -30.14 -61.30
N ALA A 10 35.84 -29.47 -61.76
CA ALA A 10 36.62 -28.55 -60.93
C ALA A 10 35.82 -27.25 -60.56
N SER A 11 35.02 -26.75 -61.54
CA SER A 11 34.13 -25.61 -61.29
C SER A 11 32.96 -25.97 -60.37
N LEU A 12 32.43 -27.18 -60.41
CA LEU A 12 31.37 -27.64 -59.55
C LEU A 12 31.87 -27.89 -58.10
N LEU A 13 33.13 -28.40 -57.94
CA LEU A 13 33.78 -28.54 -56.64
C LEU A 13 34.16 -27.17 -56.02
N LEU A 14 34.53 -26.21 -56.85
CA LEU A 14 34.86 -24.85 -56.39
C LEU A 14 33.56 -24.10 -55.98
N LEU A 15 32.44 -24.30 -56.64
CA LEU A 15 31.11 -23.80 -56.29
C LEU A 15 30.58 -24.49 -55.03
N LEU A 16 30.87 -25.79 -54.82
CA LEU A 16 30.52 -26.49 -53.57
C LEU A 16 31.42 -26.10 -52.40
N LEU A 17 32.69 -25.75 -52.65
CA LEU A 17 33.61 -25.22 -51.63
C LEU A 17 33.41 -23.76 -51.32
N LEU A 18 32.83 -22.96 -52.25
CA LEU A 18 32.43 -21.58 -52.00
C LEU A 18 31.05 -21.48 -51.38
N SER A 19 30.21 -22.54 -51.35
CA SER A 19 28.96 -22.60 -50.63
C SER A 19 29.11 -23.04 -49.17
N THR A 20 30.34 -23.33 -48.71
CA THR A 20 30.68 -23.51 -47.30
C THR A 20 31.12 -22.21 -46.61
N THR A 21 30.82 -21.02 -47.24
CA THR A 21 30.85 -19.78 -46.50
C THR A 21 29.74 -19.82 -45.49
N SER A 22 30.14 -20.20 -44.29
CA SER A 22 29.49 -19.79 -43.04
C SER A 22 27.97 -19.54 -43.15
N TRP A 23 27.14 -20.58 -43.12
CA TRP A 23 25.96 -20.48 -42.36
C TRP A 23 26.44 -20.28 -40.91
N GLU A 24 26.67 -19.05 -40.52
CA GLU A 24 26.50 -18.68 -39.13
C GLU A 24 25.06 -19.10 -38.83
N VAL A 25 24.91 -20.22 -38.15
CA VAL A 25 23.68 -20.56 -37.46
C VAL A 25 23.48 -19.35 -36.56
N ALA A 26 22.59 -18.46 -36.94
CA ALA A 26 22.18 -17.38 -36.06
C ALA A 26 21.69 -18.10 -34.80
N GLU A 27 22.57 -18.18 -33.82
CA GLU A 27 22.25 -18.77 -32.53
C GLU A 27 21.01 -18.05 -32.04
N ALA A 28 19.92 -18.77 -31.86
CA ALA A 28 18.63 -18.15 -31.49
C ALA A 28 18.85 -17.39 -30.20
N GLN A 29 18.76 -16.05 -30.27
CA GLN A 29 18.97 -15.20 -29.11
C GLN A 29 18.00 -15.62 -28.00
N LYS A 30 18.50 -15.74 -26.79
CA LYS A 30 17.70 -16.01 -25.60
C LYS A 30 16.81 -14.81 -25.29
N GLU A 31 15.50 -14.99 -25.38
CA GLU A 31 14.56 -13.93 -25.00
C GLU A 31 14.50 -13.79 -23.48
N VAL A 32 14.71 -12.55 -22.98
CA VAL A 32 14.52 -12.16 -21.58
C VAL A 32 13.48 -11.04 -21.54
N LYS A 33 12.46 -11.22 -20.71
CA LYS A 33 11.31 -10.29 -20.65
C LYS A 33 11.39 -9.40 -19.42
N ILE A 34 11.11 -8.11 -19.62
CA ILE A 34 10.88 -7.13 -18.54
C ILE A 34 9.47 -6.57 -18.65
N GLY A 35 8.84 -6.26 -17.51
CA GLY A 35 7.49 -5.70 -17.45
C GLY A 35 7.53 -4.18 -17.41
N GLY A 36 6.83 -3.52 -18.32
CA GLY A 36 6.67 -2.07 -18.35
C GLY A 36 5.33 -1.65 -17.77
N LEU A 37 5.35 -0.90 -16.67
CA LEU A 37 4.17 -0.39 -15.97
C LEU A 37 4.04 1.12 -16.19
N PHE A 38 3.17 1.53 -17.11
CA PHE A 38 2.98 2.92 -17.52
C PHE A 38 1.50 3.31 -17.45
N PRO A 39 1.17 4.57 -17.12
CA PRO A 39 -0.19 5.08 -17.22
C PRO A 39 -0.47 5.45 -18.69
N LEU A 40 -0.90 4.47 -19.48
CA LEU A 40 -1.20 4.67 -20.91
C LEU A 40 -2.55 5.34 -21.13
N THR A 41 -3.45 5.16 -20.15
CA THR A 41 -4.73 5.85 -20.03
C THR A 41 -4.87 6.54 -18.67
N GLY A 42 -6.00 7.21 -18.41
CA GLY A 42 -6.26 7.88 -17.13
C GLY A 42 -5.53 9.21 -16.95
N ARG A 43 -5.41 9.64 -15.67
CA ARG A 43 -4.95 10.99 -15.27
C ARG A 43 -3.59 11.42 -15.83
N MET A 44 -2.66 10.48 -16.01
CA MET A 44 -1.29 10.76 -16.48
C MET A 44 -1.01 10.22 -17.90
N ALA A 45 -2.03 9.96 -18.70
CA ALA A 45 -1.93 9.26 -19.99
C ALA A 45 -0.88 9.86 -20.93
N VAL A 46 -0.93 11.17 -21.19
CA VAL A 46 -0.01 11.85 -22.14
C VAL A 46 1.45 11.69 -21.73
N ALA A 47 1.74 11.92 -20.44
CA ALA A 47 3.08 11.73 -19.92
C ALA A 47 3.48 10.24 -19.89
N GLY A 48 2.54 9.36 -19.59
CA GLY A 48 2.75 7.92 -19.56
C GLY A 48 3.11 7.32 -20.91
N GLN A 49 2.41 7.74 -21.96
CA GLN A 49 2.69 7.31 -23.33
C GLN A 49 4.09 7.75 -23.80
N GLN A 50 4.49 8.99 -23.50
CA GLN A 50 5.85 9.46 -23.82
C GLN A 50 6.92 8.66 -23.05
N ARG A 51 6.69 8.36 -21.76
CA ARG A 51 7.61 7.57 -20.94
C ARG A 51 7.73 6.12 -21.44
N ALA A 52 6.60 5.51 -21.83
CA ALA A 52 6.57 4.17 -22.43
C ALA A 52 7.37 4.14 -23.75
N LYS A 53 7.20 5.17 -24.60
CA LYS A 53 7.95 5.30 -25.84
C LYS A 53 9.47 5.37 -25.60
N ALA A 54 9.91 6.17 -24.62
CA ALA A 54 11.32 6.25 -24.28
C ALA A 54 11.89 4.92 -23.78
N ALA A 55 11.12 4.17 -22.97
CA ALA A 55 11.51 2.83 -22.52
C ALA A 55 11.61 1.83 -23.69
N GLN A 56 10.67 1.89 -24.65
CA GLN A 56 10.72 1.05 -25.86
C GLN A 56 11.94 1.39 -26.74
N LEU A 57 12.27 2.69 -26.86
CA LEU A 57 13.48 3.12 -27.55
C LEU A 57 14.75 2.59 -26.88
N ALA A 58 14.81 2.55 -25.54
CA ALA A 58 15.93 1.94 -24.81
C ALA A 58 16.09 0.45 -25.16
N VAL A 59 14.99 -0.30 -25.15
CA VAL A 59 14.98 -1.71 -25.53
C VAL A 59 15.46 -1.90 -26.97
N ALA A 60 14.96 -1.08 -27.90
CA ALA A 60 15.37 -1.14 -29.29
C ALA A 60 16.87 -0.85 -29.47
N LYS A 61 17.41 0.15 -28.76
CA LYS A 61 18.85 0.48 -28.78
C LYS A 61 19.69 -0.63 -28.22
N ILE A 62 19.32 -1.21 -27.07
CA ILE A 62 20.03 -2.35 -26.47
C ILE A 62 20.09 -3.52 -27.45
N ASN A 63 18.96 -3.87 -28.08
CA ASN A 63 18.90 -4.97 -29.05
C ASN A 63 19.64 -4.68 -30.36
N SER A 64 19.85 -3.41 -30.70
CA SER A 64 20.62 -3.02 -31.88
C SER A 64 22.14 -3.04 -31.70
N ASP A 65 22.59 -3.19 -30.43
CA ASP A 65 24.01 -3.28 -30.07
C ASP A 65 24.34 -4.72 -29.60
N PRO A 66 24.79 -5.59 -30.52
CA PRO A 66 25.11 -6.98 -30.17
C PRO A 66 26.27 -7.13 -29.15
N ALA A 67 27.07 -6.07 -28.98
CA ALA A 67 28.17 -6.09 -28.02
C ALA A 67 27.70 -5.82 -26.59
N PHE A 68 26.55 -5.20 -26.39
CA PHE A 68 26.04 -4.83 -25.08
C PHE A 68 25.43 -6.03 -24.33
N LEU A 69 24.61 -6.83 -25.03
CA LEU A 69 24.00 -8.08 -24.50
C LEU A 69 24.11 -9.21 -25.55
N PRO A 70 25.31 -9.75 -25.79
CA PRO A 70 25.54 -10.77 -26.81
C PRO A 70 24.68 -12.00 -26.55
N GLY A 71 23.99 -12.48 -27.59
CA GLY A 71 23.15 -13.68 -27.53
C GLY A 71 21.81 -13.49 -26.78
N VAL A 72 21.48 -12.30 -26.29
CA VAL A 72 20.24 -12.00 -25.55
C VAL A 72 19.38 -11.04 -26.35
N LYS A 73 18.07 -11.33 -26.42
CA LYS A 73 17.04 -10.43 -26.92
C LYS A 73 16.22 -9.92 -25.74
N LEU A 74 16.33 -8.64 -25.43
CA LEU A 74 15.51 -8.00 -24.40
C LEU A 74 14.12 -7.67 -24.97
N THR A 75 13.06 -8.07 -24.30
CA THR A 75 11.67 -7.78 -24.69
C THR A 75 10.96 -7.10 -23.55
N MET A 76 10.28 -5.98 -23.84
CA MET A 76 9.42 -5.28 -22.86
C MET A 76 7.95 -5.54 -23.17
N VAL A 77 7.25 -6.10 -22.20
CA VAL A 77 5.79 -6.19 -22.23
C VAL A 77 5.22 -4.96 -21.55
N LEU A 78 4.34 -4.22 -22.24
CA LEU A 78 3.71 -3.00 -21.68
C LEU A 78 2.34 -3.32 -21.09
N ARG A 79 2.05 -2.77 -19.90
CA ARG A 79 0.74 -2.83 -19.26
C ARG A 79 0.34 -1.47 -18.70
N ASP A 80 -0.97 -1.16 -18.82
CA ASP A 80 -1.54 0.11 -18.40
C ASP A 80 -1.88 0.10 -16.90
N THR A 81 -1.36 1.07 -16.18
CA THR A 81 -1.66 1.25 -14.74
C THR A 81 -2.84 2.19 -14.49
N GLU A 82 -3.34 2.90 -15.50
CA GLU A 82 -4.42 3.90 -15.42
C GLU A 82 -4.21 4.97 -14.31
N THR A 83 -3.00 5.05 -13.75
CA THR A 83 -2.66 5.81 -12.52
C THR A 83 -3.41 5.32 -11.27
N LEU A 84 -3.95 4.09 -11.27
CA LEU A 84 -4.71 3.49 -10.17
C LEU A 84 -3.85 2.45 -9.42
N PRO A 85 -3.69 2.56 -8.07
CA PRO A 85 -2.93 1.60 -7.28
C PRO A 85 -3.39 0.15 -7.43
N THR A 86 -4.71 -0.08 -7.47
CA THR A 86 -5.31 -1.41 -7.65
C THR A 86 -4.97 -1.98 -9.03
N LYS A 87 -5.04 -1.14 -10.08
CA LYS A 87 -4.70 -1.57 -11.44
C LYS A 87 -3.21 -1.86 -11.57
N GLY A 88 -2.36 -1.00 -10.97
CA GLY A 88 -0.91 -1.26 -10.92
C GLY A 88 -0.55 -2.59 -10.27
N ALA A 89 -1.19 -2.94 -9.15
CA ALA A 89 -1.00 -4.21 -8.46
C ALA A 89 -1.44 -5.40 -9.34
N GLU A 90 -2.62 -5.31 -10.00
CA GLU A 90 -3.13 -6.31 -10.94
C GLU A 90 -2.14 -6.52 -12.09
N GLN A 91 -1.70 -5.44 -12.74
CA GLN A 91 -0.78 -5.53 -13.87
C GLN A 91 0.61 -6.05 -13.48
N ALA A 92 1.09 -5.73 -12.27
CA ALA A 92 2.33 -6.30 -11.74
C ALA A 92 2.22 -7.81 -11.51
N TYR A 93 1.09 -8.25 -10.94
CA TYR A 93 0.80 -9.67 -10.78
C TYR A 93 0.78 -10.42 -12.13
N ASP A 94 0.10 -9.85 -13.12
CA ASP A 94 0.03 -10.43 -14.46
C ASP A 94 1.39 -10.49 -15.15
N HIS A 95 2.23 -9.45 -15.02
CA HIS A 95 3.60 -9.46 -15.51
C HIS A 95 4.41 -10.63 -14.93
N ILE A 96 4.28 -10.85 -13.62
CA ILE A 96 5.04 -11.88 -12.91
C ILE A 96 4.49 -13.27 -13.24
N GLN A 97 3.16 -13.45 -13.20
CA GLN A 97 2.55 -14.77 -13.33
C GLN A 97 2.33 -15.20 -14.77
N THR A 98 1.97 -14.29 -15.65
CA THR A 98 1.62 -14.59 -17.05
C THR A 98 2.79 -14.35 -17.98
N ASP A 99 3.41 -13.16 -17.92
CA ASP A 99 4.47 -12.77 -18.86
C ASP A 99 5.84 -13.35 -18.44
N LYS A 100 6.01 -13.74 -17.16
CA LYS A 100 7.25 -14.28 -16.58
C LYS A 100 8.41 -13.31 -16.72
N VAL A 101 8.19 -12.06 -16.35
CA VAL A 101 9.23 -11.02 -16.41
C VAL A 101 10.24 -11.16 -15.27
N VAL A 102 11.49 -10.80 -15.51
CA VAL A 102 12.57 -10.86 -14.52
C VAL A 102 12.72 -9.56 -13.71
N ALA A 103 12.17 -8.46 -14.22
CA ALA A 103 12.14 -7.16 -13.55
C ALA A 103 10.94 -6.33 -14.00
N LEU A 104 10.50 -5.37 -13.17
CA LEU A 104 9.47 -4.41 -13.47
C LEU A 104 10.08 -3.00 -13.64
N VAL A 105 9.77 -2.35 -14.74
CA VAL A 105 10.11 -0.94 -15.02
C VAL A 105 8.86 -0.08 -14.79
N GLY A 106 8.87 0.73 -13.76
CA GLY A 106 7.72 1.52 -13.33
C GLY A 106 7.44 1.38 -11.83
N ALA A 107 6.32 1.90 -11.34
CA ALA A 107 5.32 2.69 -12.02
C ALA A 107 5.64 4.19 -11.96
N ALA A 108 4.75 5.00 -12.56
CA ALA A 108 4.94 6.45 -12.62
C ALA A 108 4.53 7.16 -11.32
N SER A 109 3.37 6.82 -10.78
CA SER A 109 2.81 7.41 -9.56
C SER A 109 3.32 6.69 -8.32
N SER A 110 3.69 7.44 -7.27
CA SER A 110 4.18 6.87 -6.01
C SER A 110 3.16 5.95 -5.34
N GLY A 111 1.87 6.27 -5.39
CA GLY A 111 0.80 5.42 -4.86
C GLY A 111 0.69 4.09 -5.62
N VAL A 112 0.82 4.12 -6.95
CA VAL A 112 0.85 2.91 -7.79
C VAL A 112 2.11 2.09 -7.50
N SER A 113 3.29 2.75 -7.42
CA SER A 113 4.55 2.06 -7.13
C SER A 113 4.55 1.36 -5.77
N LYS A 114 3.91 1.93 -4.75
CA LYS A 114 3.73 1.24 -3.45
C LYS A 114 2.99 -0.09 -3.59
N SER A 115 1.87 -0.09 -4.33
CA SER A 115 1.08 -1.30 -4.54
C SER A 115 1.82 -2.34 -5.38
N VAL A 116 2.52 -1.88 -6.42
CA VAL A 116 3.39 -2.73 -7.26
C VAL A 116 4.53 -3.32 -6.42
N ALA A 117 5.19 -2.51 -5.59
CA ALA A 117 6.31 -2.94 -4.76
C ALA A 117 5.93 -4.04 -3.74
N LEU A 118 4.70 -3.99 -3.20
CA LEU A 118 4.19 -5.06 -2.34
C LEU A 118 4.05 -6.37 -3.11
N ILE A 119 3.46 -6.33 -4.31
CA ILE A 119 3.35 -7.53 -5.18
C ILE A 119 4.75 -8.03 -5.57
N ALA A 120 5.62 -7.13 -6.04
CA ALA A 120 7.00 -7.45 -6.41
C ALA A 120 7.78 -8.11 -5.26
N SER A 121 7.57 -7.64 -4.02
CA SER A 121 8.21 -8.20 -2.82
C SER A 121 7.75 -9.63 -2.51
N ILE A 122 6.47 -9.97 -2.75
CA ILE A 122 5.96 -11.34 -2.55
C ILE A 122 6.69 -12.34 -3.45
N PHE A 123 7.05 -11.92 -4.66
CA PHE A 123 7.68 -12.77 -5.67
C PHE A 123 9.19 -12.52 -5.82
N ASN A 124 9.77 -11.67 -4.99
CA ASN A 124 11.17 -11.24 -5.04
C ASN A 124 11.60 -10.62 -6.39
N ILE A 125 10.67 -9.98 -7.11
CA ILE A 125 10.96 -9.37 -8.41
C ILE A 125 11.43 -7.92 -8.22
N PRO A 126 12.58 -7.50 -8.77
CA PRO A 126 13.03 -6.11 -8.68
C PRO A 126 12.11 -5.17 -9.45
N GLN A 127 11.79 -4.03 -8.83
CA GLN A 127 11.05 -2.93 -9.43
C GLN A 127 11.95 -1.71 -9.54
N VAL A 128 12.11 -1.15 -10.74
CA VAL A 128 12.87 0.07 -11.00
C VAL A 128 11.94 1.18 -11.48
N SER A 129 11.62 2.13 -10.61
CA SER A 129 10.75 3.26 -10.95
C SER A 129 11.54 4.40 -11.61
N TYR A 130 10.90 5.02 -12.60
CA TYR A 130 11.45 6.16 -13.35
C TYR A 130 10.92 7.52 -12.88
N SER A 131 9.91 7.57 -11.99
CA SER A 131 9.33 8.86 -11.56
C SER A 131 8.62 8.85 -10.20
N SER A 132 8.64 7.76 -9.44
CA SER A 132 8.04 7.72 -8.11
C SER A 132 9.00 8.25 -7.06
N THR A 133 8.72 9.44 -6.56
CA THR A 133 9.64 10.20 -5.70
C THR A 133 9.30 10.15 -4.22
N ALA A 134 8.11 9.65 -3.81
CA ALA A 134 7.67 9.66 -2.42
C ALA A 134 8.71 9.04 -1.46
N PRO A 135 8.99 9.71 -0.30
CA PRO A 135 10.02 9.28 0.65
C PRO A 135 9.74 7.91 1.27
N THR A 136 8.46 7.53 1.39
CA THR A 136 8.06 6.24 1.98
C THR A 136 8.59 5.03 1.20
N LEU A 137 8.86 5.17 -0.10
CA LEU A 137 9.41 4.12 -0.96
C LEU A 137 10.89 3.80 -0.66
N SER A 138 11.60 4.65 0.08
CA SER A 138 12.97 4.39 0.56
C SER A 138 13.02 3.39 1.71
N ASN A 139 11.88 3.11 2.37
CA ASN A 139 11.83 2.15 3.46
C ASN A 139 11.91 0.70 2.94
N LYS A 140 13.09 0.08 3.09
CA LYS A 140 13.36 -1.28 2.60
C LYS A 140 12.80 -2.40 3.47
N GLU A 141 12.33 -2.10 4.65
CA GLU A 141 11.57 -3.02 5.47
C GLU A 141 10.21 -3.36 4.82
N PHE A 142 9.57 -2.34 4.20
CA PHE A 142 8.30 -2.53 3.49
C PHE A 142 8.45 -2.76 1.99
N TYR A 143 9.49 -2.19 1.36
CA TYR A 143 9.70 -2.23 -0.10
C TYR A 143 11.11 -2.72 -0.45
N PRO A 144 11.50 -3.95 -0.06
CA PRO A 144 12.89 -4.44 -0.18
C PRO A 144 13.38 -4.49 -1.62
N TYR A 145 12.50 -4.75 -2.61
CA TYR A 145 12.85 -4.90 -4.02
C TYR A 145 12.61 -3.65 -4.87
N PHE A 146 12.25 -2.54 -4.24
CA PHE A 146 12.02 -1.29 -4.95
C PHE A 146 13.32 -0.50 -5.13
N LEU A 147 13.56 -0.04 -6.36
CA LEU A 147 14.63 0.86 -6.77
C LEU A 147 14.04 2.01 -7.58
N ARG A 148 14.75 3.13 -7.68
CA ARG A 148 14.34 4.25 -8.53
C ARG A 148 15.53 5.00 -9.12
N VAL A 149 15.42 5.35 -10.39
CA VAL A 149 16.44 6.16 -11.10
C VAL A 149 16.16 7.66 -11.02
N VAL A 150 15.20 8.06 -10.20
CA VAL A 150 14.86 9.46 -9.89
C VAL A 150 15.22 9.80 -8.44
N VAL A 151 15.63 11.04 -8.21
CA VAL A 151 15.98 11.51 -6.86
C VAL A 151 14.72 11.61 -5.98
N PRO A 152 14.75 11.14 -4.74
CA PRO A 152 13.57 11.14 -3.86
C PRO A 152 13.20 12.54 -3.33
N ASP A 153 11.90 12.73 -3.03
CA ASP A 153 11.34 13.99 -2.51
C ASP A 153 11.95 14.44 -1.19
N GLN A 154 12.52 13.52 -0.40
CA GLN A 154 13.26 13.92 0.81
C GLN A 154 14.47 14.81 0.48
N VAL A 155 15.16 14.54 -0.63
CA VAL A 155 16.27 15.38 -1.10
C VAL A 155 15.73 16.71 -1.65
N GLN A 156 14.61 16.68 -2.39
CA GLN A 156 13.93 17.90 -2.84
C GLN A 156 13.50 18.77 -1.67
N ALA A 157 12.92 18.18 -0.63
CA ALA A 157 12.49 18.89 0.57
C ALA A 157 13.66 19.60 1.28
N GLN A 158 14.84 18.96 1.38
CA GLN A 158 16.05 19.60 1.88
C GLN A 158 16.44 20.81 1.03
N GLY A 159 16.39 20.68 -0.30
CA GLY A 159 16.68 21.76 -1.23
C GLY A 159 15.68 22.92 -1.12
N LEU A 160 14.39 22.62 -0.95
CA LEU A 160 13.34 23.62 -0.72
C LEU A 160 13.58 24.38 0.59
N VAL A 161 13.89 23.67 1.69
CA VAL A 161 14.23 24.32 2.97
C VAL A 161 15.49 25.22 2.83
N ALA A 162 16.52 24.73 2.13
CA ALA A 162 17.69 25.54 1.83
C ALA A 162 17.33 26.78 1.00
N LEU A 163 16.42 26.66 0.03
CA LEU A 163 15.91 27.79 -0.76
C LEU A 163 15.17 28.81 0.13
N TYR A 164 14.29 28.35 1.01
CA TYR A 164 13.58 29.21 1.98
C TYR A 164 14.56 29.97 2.86
N LYS A 165 15.58 29.30 3.41
CA LYS A 165 16.63 29.92 4.22
C LYS A 165 17.41 30.99 3.43
N ARG A 166 17.78 30.68 2.19
CA ARG A 166 18.49 31.62 1.31
C ARG A 166 17.65 32.84 0.97
N MET A 167 16.32 32.67 0.82
CA MET A 167 15.38 33.77 0.53
C MET A 167 15.00 34.57 1.78
N GLY A 168 15.32 34.08 2.96
CA GLY A 168 14.92 34.66 4.25
C GLY A 168 13.43 34.51 4.55
N TRP A 169 12.73 33.57 3.90
CA TRP A 169 11.34 33.25 4.18
C TRP A 169 11.21 32.47 5.50
N LYS A 170 10.36 32.95 6.39
CA LYS A 170 10.14 32.39 7.72
C LYS A 170 8.76 31.76 7.86
N ARG A 171 7.85 32.05 6.94
CA ARG A 171 6.44 31.62 7.02
C ARG A 171 5.97 31.11 5.65
N THR A 172 5.16 30.08 5.65
CA THR A 172 4.63 29.46 4.42
C THR A 172 3.23 28.92 4.62
N ALA A 173 2.44 28.91 3.53
CA ALA A 173 1.29 28.03 3.38
C ALA A 173 1.71 26.80 2.59
N LEU A 174 1.23 25.64 2.98
CA LEU A 174 1.48 24.37 2.30
C LEU A 174 0.18 23.85 1.70
N ILE A 175 0.20 23.52 0.42
CA ILE A 175 -0.94 22.93 -0.27
C ILE A 175 -0.49 21.72 -1.11
N SER A 176 -1.21 20.61 -1.00
CA SER A 176 -0.90 19.39 -1.76
C SER A 176 -2.13 18.55 -2.07
N THR A 177 -1.98 17.62 -3.02
CA THR A 177 -2.96 16.54 -3.18
C THR A 177 -2.89 15.54 -2.02
N GLU A 178 -4.03 14.88 -1.71
CA GLU A 178 -4.18 13.87 -0.64
C GLU A 178 -3.65 12.49 -1.05
N ASP A 179 -2.71 12.42 -1.95
CA ASP A 179 -2.12 11.15 -2.37
C ASP A 179 -0.70 10.98 -1.81
N THR A 180 -0.14 9.77 -2.00
CA THR A 180 1.20 9.42 -1.50
C THR A 180 2.28 10.38 -1.97
N TYR A 181 2.18 10.88 -3.22
CA TYR A 181 3.12 11.85 -3.77
C TYR A 181 2.91 13.24 -3.13
N GLY A 182 1.66 13.72 -3.15
CA GLY A 182 1.32 15.07 -2.66
C GLY A 182 1.74 15.29 -1.21
N MET A 183 1.41 14.34 -0.34
CA MET A 183 1.67 14.46 1.11
C MET A 183 3.14 14.22 1.46
N GLY A 184 3.80 13.25 0.82
CA GLY A 184 5.14 12.81 1.24
C GLY A 184 6.22 13.88 1.18
N ALA A 185 6.24 14.70 0.12
CA ALA A 185 7.19 15.82 -0.01
C ALA A 185 6.93 16.91 1.04
N ILE A 186 5.66 17.22 1.31
CA ILE A 186 5.25 18.23 2.29
C ILE A 186 5.60 17.79 3.72
N ASP A 187 5.38 16.51 4.07
CA ASP A 187 5.78 15.96 5.36
C ASP A 187 7.30 16.12 5.58
N LYS A 188 8.10 15.77 4.59
CA LYS A 188 9.57 15.93 4.66
C LYS A 188 10.00 17.40 4.67
N PHE A 189 9.31 18.26 3.94
CA PHE A 189 9.59 19.69 4.02
C PHE A 189 9.36 20.22 5.45
N GLN A 190 8.25 19.88 6.10
CA GLN A 190 7.99 20.30 7.49
C GLN A 190 9.00 19.71 8.48
N GLU A 191 9.36 18.42 8.31
CA GLU A 191 10.38 17.77 9.13
C GLU A 191 11.73 18.50 9.08
N PHE A 192 12.22 18.82 7.87
CA PHE A 192 13.50 19.49 7.70
C PHE A 192 13.46 21.00 7.99
N ALA A 193 12.31 21.62 7.80
CA ALA A 193 12.10 23.04 8.13
C ALA A 193 12.15 23.29 9.65
N GLY A 194 11.63 22.35 10.44
CA GLY A 194 11.61 22.44 11.89
C GLY A 194 11.03 23.78 12.37
N SER A 195 11.80 24.48 13.21
CA SER A 195 11.47 25.84 13.70
C SER A 195 11.94 26.96 12.77
N ASP A 196 12.70 26.67 11.70
CA ASP A 196 13.26 27.69 10.82
C ASP A 196 12.23 28.33 9.89
N VAL A 197 11.17 27.56 9.53
CA VAL A 197 10.06 28.02 8.69
C VAL A 197 8.72 27.62 9.33
N GLU A 198 7.96 28.60 9.77
CA GLU A 198 6.62 28.42 10.33
C GLU A 198 5.61 28.01 9.22
N THR A 199 4.94 26.87 9.40
CA THR A 199 3.77 26.53 8.58
C THR A 199 2.53 27.21 9.12
N VAL A 200 2.11 28.28 8.45
CA VAL A 200 0.93 29.08 8.86
C VAL A 200 -0.37 28.32 8.65
N VAL A 201 -0.45 27.62 7.53
CA VAL A 201 -1.58 26.76 7.18
C VAL A 201 -1.08 25.61 6.31
N ARG A 202 -1.59 24.41 6.58
CA ARG A 202 -1.41 23.23 5.74
C ARG A 202 -2.78 22.73 5.30
N VAL A 203 -2.97 22.59 4.00
CA VAL A 203 -4.24 22.16 3.39
C VAL A 203 -3.99 21.11 2.32
N THR A 204 -4.97 20.25 2.15
CA THR A 204 -4.96 19.20 1.14
C THR A 204 -6.26 19.25 0.33
N TYR A 205 -6.23 18.64 -0.84
CA TYR A 205 -7.41 18.43 -1.68
C TYR A 205 -7.30 17.11 -2.43
N ALA A 206 -8.43 16.50 -2.76
CA ALA A 206 -8.45 15.22 -3.47
C ALA A 206 -7.84 15.36 -4.88
N PRO A 207 -7.04 14.38 -5.34
CA PRO A 207 -6.56 14.34 -6.72
C PRO A 207 -7.73 14.49 -7.72
N SER A 208 -7.58 15.38 -8.70
CA SER A 208 -8.63 15.75 -9.67
C SER A 208 -9.87 16.41 -9.04
N GLY A 209 -9.85 16.71 -7.76
CA GLY A 209 -10.92 17.42 -7.03
C GLY A 209 -10.77 18.93 -7.13
N SER A 210 -11.75 19.66 -6.55
CA SER A 210 -11.70 21.12 -6.44
C SER A 210 -10.79 21.56 -5.28
N PRO A 211 -9.82 22.46 -5.51
CA PRO A 211 -8.99 23.04 -4.46
C PRO A 211 -9.63 24.23 -3.75
N THR A 212 -10.88 24.58 -4.03
CA THR A 212 -11.55 25.82 -3.58
C THR A 212 -11.51 25.99 -2.06
N SER A 213 -11.82 24.94 -1.30
CA SER A 213 -11.78 24.97 0.16
C SER A 213 -10.36 25.21 0.70
N ALA A 214 -9.37 24.53 0.11
CA ALA A 214 -7.95 24.70 0.44
C ALA A 214 -7.46 26.12 0.15
N LEU A 215 -7.82 26.69 -1.00
CA LEU A 215 -7.47 28.05 -1.38
C LEU A 215 -8.15 29.10 -0.51
N ASN A 216 -9.38 28.88 -0.08
CA ASN A 216 -10.06 29.74 0.89
C ASN A 216 -9.32 29.79 2.23
N ALA A 217 -8.84 28.65 2.74
CA ALA A 217 -8.05 28.59 3.96
C ALA A 217 -6.70 29.34 3.79
N ILE A 218 -6.04 29.21 2.64
CA ILE A 218 -4.82 29.98 2.33
C ILE A 218 -5.13 31.49 2.27
N LYS A 219 -6.23 31.90 1.63
CA LYS A 219 -6.66 33.30 1.53
C LYS A 219 -6.96 33.91 2.89
N ALA A 220 -7.54 33.12 3.80
CA ALA A 220 -7.81 33.52 5.18
C ALA A 220 -6.52 33.56 6.03
N SER A 221 -5.45 32.90 5.62
CA SER A 221 -4.15 32.91 6.28
C SER A 221 -3.39 34.23 5.99
N THR A 222 -2.35 34.46 6.74
CA THR A 222 -1.43 35.62 6.50
C THR A 222 -0.21 35.23 5.68
N ALA A 223 -0.13 34.01 5.20
CA ALA A 223 1.02 33.54 4.41
C ALA A 223 0.88 34.01 2.96
N ASN A 224 1.98 34.56 2.43
CA ASN A 224 2.09 34.96 1.03
C ASN A 224 3.17 34.18 0.26
N VAL A 225 3.91 33.28 0.93
CA VAL A 225 4.75 32.26 0.29
C VAL A 225 4.00 30.94 0.36
N ILE A 226 3.73 30.35 -0.78
CA ILE A 226 2.86 29.16 -0.91
C ILE A 226 3.64 28.05 -1.60
N LEU A 227 3.89 26.94 -0.91
CA LEU A 227 4.49 25.75 -1.47
C LEU A 227 3.38 24.81 -1.97
N LEU A 228 3.38 24.51 -3.27
CA LEU A 228 2.41 23.65 -3.93
C LEU A 228 3.07 22.35 -4.38
N ASN A 229 2.57 21.21 -3.88
CA ASN A 229 2.99 19.88 -4.30
C ASN A 229 1.83 19.07 -4.89
N CYS A 230 1.83 18.88 -6.19
CA CYS A 230 0.84 18.13 -6.95
C CYS A 230 1.37 17.74 -8.34
N VAL A 231 0.71 16.78 -8.99
CA VAL A 231 0.98 16.50 -10.41
C VAL A 231 0.41 17.63 -11.27
N TYR A 232 1.02 17.89 -12.40
CA TYR A 232 0.74 19.06 -13.25
C TYR A 232 -0.75 19.35 -13.53
N ASN A 233 -1.55 18.31 -13.80
CA ASN A 233 -2.99 18.48 -14.05
C ASN A 233 -3.74 19.02 -12.83
N ASP A 234 -3.40 18.52 -11.65
CA ASP A 234 -3.99 18.99 -10.39
C ASP A 234 -3.48 20.40 -10.06
N CYS A 235 -2.22 20.69 -10.36
CA CYS A 235 -1.66 22.03 -10.17
C CYS A 235 -2.28 23.07 -11.11
N GLN A 236 -2.67 22.72 -12.34
CA GLN A 236 -3.44 23.60 -13.22
C GLN A 236 -4.77 24.00 -12.60
N ASN A 237 -5.50 23.05 -11.95
CA ASN A 237 -6.72 23.36 -11.22
C ASN A 237 -6.47 24.38 -10.11
N VAL A 238 -5.39 24.19 -9.33
CA VAL A 238 -5.02 25.13 -8.25
C VAL A 238 -4.73 26.51 -8.83
N LEU A 239 -3.94 26.59 -9.91
CA LEU A 239 -3.51 27.89 -10.48
C LEU A 239 -4.67 28.68 -11.07
N VAL A 240 -5.62 28.04 -11.78
CA VAL A 240 -6.77 28.75 -12.34
C VAL A 240 -7.70 29.27 -11.25
N GLU A 241 -7.97 28.48 -10.21
CA GLU A 241 -8.80 28.92 -9.10
C GLU A 241 -8.09 29.97 -8.24
N ALA A 242 -6.77 29.82 -7.99
CA ALA A 242 -5.96 30.81 -7.30
C ALA A 242 -5.95 32.16 -8.03
N ALA A 243 -5.87 32.14 -9.37
CA ALA A 243 -5.96 33.35 -10.18
C ALA A 243 -7.34 34.02 -10.03
N ALA A 244 -8.41 33.26 -10.11
CA ALA A 244 -9.79 33.76 -9.92
C ALA A 244 -10.01 34.35 -8.52
N MET A 245 -9.35 33.80 -7.49
CA MET A 245 -9.43 34.27 -6.10
C MET A 245 -8.49 35.43 -5.78
N GLY A 246 -7.61 35.84 -6.71
CA GLY A 246 -6.59 36.86 -6.51
C GLY A 246 -5.41 36.44 -5.63
N LEU A 247 -5.11 35.13 -5.58
CA LEU A 247 -3.99 34.54 -4.83
C LEU A 247 -2.71 34.41 -5.68
N THR A 248 -2.62 35.11 -6.79
CA THR A 248 -1.48 35.12 -7.73
C THR A 248 -0.96 36.55 -7.94
N GLY A 249 0.30 36.67 -8.36
CA GLY A 249 0.96 37.95 -8.43
C GLY A 249 1.30 38.52 -7.04
N LYS A 250 1.92 39.72 -6.97
CA LYS A 250 2.25 40.33 -5.68
C LYS A 250 0.99 40.58 -4.84
N PRO A 251 0.92 40.23 -3.53
CA PRO A 251 2.07 39.87 -2.68
C PRO A 251 2.45 38.39 -2.70
N TYR A 252 1.74 37.53 -3.37
CA TYR A 252 1.92 36.08 -3.32
C TYR A 252 3.14 35.62 -4.14
N THR A 253 3.81 34.59 -3.63
CA THR A 253 4.91 33.89 -4.26
C THR A 253 4.65 32.39 -4.16
N TRP A 254 4.50 31.74 -5.30
CA TRP A 254 4.32 30.29 -5.35
C TRP A 254 5.65 29.59 -5.54
N ILE A 255 5.83 28.48 -4.82
CA ILE A 255 7.01 27.61 -4.92
C ILE A 255 6.58 26.29 -5.51
N ALA A 256 7.30 25.87 -6.57
CA ALA A 256 6.99 24.65 -7.29
C ALA A 256 7.85 23.48 -6.85
N THR A 257 7.25 22.31 -6.79
CA THR A 257 7.95 21.04 -6.72
C THR A 257 8.15 20.48 -8.14
N ASP A 258 8.82 19.33 -8.27
CA ASP A 258 9.08 18.64 -9.53
C ASP A 258 7.81 18.34 -10.33
N GLY A 259 6.69 18.09 -9.64
CA GLY A 259 5.42 17.74 -10.27
C GLY A 259 4.86 18.79 -11.23
N TRP A 260 5.25 20.05 -11.11
CA TRP A 260 4.79 21.13 -11.99
C TRP A 260 5.87 22.12 -12.44
N SER A 261 7.07 22.10 -11.88
CA SER A 261 8.22 22.84 -12.41
C SER A 261 8.81 22.20 -13.69
N ASN A 262 8.24 21.10 -14.14
CA ASN A 262 8.69 20.29 -15.27
C ASN A 262 7.97 20.60 -16.59
N PHE A 263 6.88 21.37 -16.59
CA PHE A 263 6.08 21.63 -17.77
C PHE A 263 6.37 22.99 -18.33
N ASN A 264 6.94 23.02 -19.53
CA ASN A 264 7.23 24.26 -20.24
C ASN A 264 5.95 24.94 -20.73
N THR A 265 4.85 24.18 -20.92
CA THR A 265 3.58 24.76 -21.36
C THR A 265 2.40 24.07 -20.70
N PHE A 266 1.51 24.84 -20.09
CA PHE A 266 0.21 24.36 -19.66
C PHE A 266 -0.75 24.28 -20.86
N GLN A 267 -1.44 23.16 -21.00
CA GLN A 267 -2.36 22.90 -22.11
C GLN A 267 -3.41 21.86 -21.73
N ASN A 268 -4.46 21.79 -22.54
CA ASN A 268 -5.41 20.69 -22.47
C ASN A 268 -4.71 19.40 -22.94
N ALA A 269 -4.69 18.40 -22.09
CA ALA A 269 -4.19 17.09 -22.43
C ALA A 269 -5.34 16.22 -22.97
N ALA A 270 -5.08 15.42 -23.99
CA ALA A 270 -6.04 14.42 -24.44
C ALA A 270 -6.33 13.44 -23.29
N GLY A 271 -7.61 13.21 -22.99
CA GLY A 271 -8.02 12.35 -21.88
C GLY A 271 -7.91 13.00 -20.49
N ALA A 272 -7.57 14.28 -20.36
CA ALA A 272 -7.62 14.99 -19.10
C ALA A 272 -9.05 15.04 -18.56
N ILE A 273 -9.19 14.91 -17.23
CA ILE A 273 -10.50 14.93 -16.55
C ILE A 273 -11.21 16.27 -16.72
N ARG A 274 -10.42 17.37 -16.80
CA ARG A 274 -10.92 18.72 -17.06
C ARG A 274 -10.26 19.27 -18.31
N GLN A 275 -11.07 19.85 -19.17
CA GLN A 275 -10.63 20.68 -20.30
C GLN A 275 -10.78 22.15 -19.91
N TYR A 276 -9.75 22.94 -20.16
CA TYR A 276 -9.73 24.36 -19.86
C TYR A 276 -10.07 25.15 -21.11
N THR A 277 -10.79 26.26 -20.95
CA THR A 277 -10.99 27.26 -22.00
C THR A 277 -9.66 27.96 -22.34
N ALA A 278 -9.60 28.63 -23.49
CA ALA A 278 -8.41 29.40 -23.86
C ALA A 278 -8.08 30.48 -22.81
N GLU A 279 -9.11 31.08 -22.20
CA GLU A 279 -8.91 32.11 -21.16
C GLU A 279 -8.39 31.49 -19.87
N GLU A 280 -8.92 30.34 -19.42
CA GLU A 280 -8.39 29.62 -18.25
C GLU A 280 -6.93 29.19 -18.46
N LEU A 281 -6.58 28.68 -19.65
CA LEU A 281 -5.18 28.34 -19.98
C LEU A 281 -4.28 29.57 -19.92
N ARG A 282 -4.77 30.75 -20.41
CA ARG A 282 -4.04 32.00 -20.28
C ARG A 282 -3.84 32.37 -18.79
N GLN A 283 -4.88 32.24 -17.97
CA GLN A 283 -4.81 32.53 -16.52
C GLN A 283 -3.84 31.60 -15.81
N ILE A 284 -3.82 30.31 -16.14
CA ILE A 284 -2.87 29.33 -15.58
C ILE A 284 -1.43 29.71 -15.92
N LYS A 285 -1.18 30.07 -17.17
CA LYS A 285 0.14 30.52 -17.63
C LYS A 285 0.58 31.80 -16.92
N ASP A 286 -0.33 32.76 -16.84
CA ASP A 286 -0.04 34.03 -16.15
C ASP A 286 0.17 33.83 -14.65
N ALA A 287 -0.58 32.93 -14.00
CA ALA A 287 -0.44 32.58 -12.60
C ALA A 287 0.91 31.91 -12.28
N SER A 288 1.47 31.18 -13.25
CA SER A 288 2.78 30.54 -13.08
C SER A 288 3.98 31.47 -13.25
N LYS A 289 3.77 32.70 -13.75
CA LYS A 289 4.89 33.64 -14.04
C LYS A 289 5.62 34.06 -12.76
N GLY A 290 6.94 33.98 -12.79
CA GLY A 290 7.80 34.33 -11.67
C GLY A 290 7.84 33.27 -10.56
N VAL A 291 7.23 32.12 -10.76
CA VAL A 291 7.32 30.99 -9.83
C VAL A 291 8.74 30.41 -9.86
N VAL A 292 9.23 30.05 -8.67
CA VAL A 292 10.52 29.35 -8.51
C VAL A 292 10.24 27.94 -8.02
N GLY A 293 10.99 26.96 -8.49
CA GLY A 293 10.83 25.58 -8.07
C GLY A 293 12.09 24.75 -8.20
N LEU A 294 12.02 23.55 -7.68
CA LEU A 294 13.07 22.55 -7.83
C LEU A 294 12.56 21.38 -8.70
N LYS A 295 13.39 20.92 -9.60
CA LYS A 295 13.17 19.68 -10.36
C LYS A 295 14.45 18.87 -10.40
N PRO A 296 14.36 17.53 -10.59
CA PRO A 296 15.56 16.72 -10.81
C PRO A 296 16.44 17.33 -11.92
N ASP A 297 17.76 17.27 -11.70
CA ASP A 297 18.72 17.86 -12.64
C ASP A 297 18.58 17.22 -14.03
N GLU A 298 18.44 18.05 -15.05
CA GLU A 298 18.34 17.66 -16.47
C GLU A 298 19.63 17.97 -17.24
N ARG A 299 20.79 18.03 -16.57
CA ARG A 299 22.08 18.10 -17.29
C ARG A 299 22.33 16.76 -17.97
N PHE A 300 21.63 16.56 -19.08
CA PHE A 300 21.89 15.46 -19.99
C PHE A 300 23.33 15.67 -20.55
N LYS A 301 24.11 14.59 -20.52
CA LYS A 301 25.48 14.51 -21.07
C LYS A 301 25.96 15.80 -21.71
N GLU A 302 26.70 16.65 -20.98
CA GLU A 302 27.15 18.00 -21.29
C GLU A 302 26.45 18.72 -22.46
N GLY A 303 25.38 19.45 -22.18
CA GLY A 303 24.80 20.43 -23.11
C GLY A 303 23.83 19.90 -24.16
N THR A 304 23.48 18.61 -24.17
CA THR A 304 22.51 18.06 -25.11
C THR A 304 21.12 17.93 -24.47
N SER A 305 20.08 18.42 -25.15
CA SER A 305 18.70 18.10 -24.78
C SER A 305 18.39 16.64 -25.14
N PHE A 306 17.40 16.01 -24.47
CA PHE A 306 16.96 14.66 -24.85
C PHE A 306 16.52 14.60 -26.34
N LYS A 307 15.95 15.66 -26.88
CA LYS A 307 15.63 15.81 -28.31
C LYS A 307 16.87 15.76 -29.18
N SER A 308 17.93 16.50 -28.80
CA SER A 308 19.20 16.46 -29.54
C SER A 308 19.85 15.08 -29.45
N PHE A 309 19.75 14.43 -28.30
CA PHE A 309 20.21 13.05 -28.12
C PHE A 309 19.47 12.08 -29.05
N LEU A 310 18.13 12.15 -29.13
CA LEU A 310 17.35 11.32 -30.05
C LEU A 310 17.80 11.50 -31.51
N THR A 311 18.10 12.72 -31.93
CA THR A 311 18.51 13.01 -33.30
C THR A 311 19.95 12.61 -33.59
N SER A 312 20.90 12.91 -32.66
CA SER A 312 22.33 12.70 -32.88
C SER A 312 22.82 11.30 -32.62
N GLU A 313 22.32 10.68 -31.53
CA GLU A 313 22.79 9.37 -31.08
C GLU A 313 21.96 8.21 -31.70
N TRP A 314 20.71 8.48 -32.05
CA TRP A 314 19.78 7.46 -32.49
C TRP A 314 19.33 7.59 -33.93
N ASN A 315 19.70 8.68 -34.59
CA ASN A 315 19.29 8.95 -35.97
C ASN A 315 17.77 8.79 -36.17
N VAL A 316 17.00 9.16 -35.11
CA VAL A 316 15.53 9.14 -35.19
C VAL A 316 15.11 10.20 -36.17
N ASP A 317 14.29 9.83 -37.14
CA ASP A 317 13.79 10.74 -38.17
C ASP A 317 13.11 11.97 -37.52
N ALA A 318 13.40 13.16 -38.05
CA ALA A 318 12.84 14.41 -37.56
C ALA A 318 11.30 14.40 -37.60
N ASP A 319 10.70 13.70 -38.57
CA ASP A 319 9.24 13.56 -38.69
C ASP A 319 8.67 12.65 -37.60
N VAL A 320 9.39 11.61 -37.20
CA VAL A 320 9.02 10.74 -36.05
C VAL A 320 9.10 11.55 -34.76
N ILE A 321 10.15 12.35 -34.58
CA ILE A 321 10.28 13.24 -33.44
C ILE A 321 9.14 14.28 -33.43
N ALA A 322 8.80 14.87 -34.56
CA ALA A 322 7.72 15.84 -34.67
C ALA A 322 6.34 15.23 -34.43
N ASN A 323 6.11 13.99 -34.85
CA ASN A 323 4.82 13.32 -34.69
C ASN A 323 4.64 12.69 -33.30
N ASP A 324 5.69 12.01 -32.78
CA ASP A 324 5.64 11.30 -31.49
C ASP A 324 5.94 12.20 -30.29
N TRP A 325 6.72 13.26 -30.48
CA TRP A 325 7.25 14.15 -29.44
C TRP A 325 6.90 15.64 -29.72
N LYS A 326 5.74 15.89 -30.31
CA LYS A 326 5.26 17.19 -30.75
C LYS A 326 5.82 18.37 -29.96
N ASP A 327 6.49 19.28 -30.67
CA ASP A 327 6.83 20.64 -30.26
C ASP A 327 7.53 20.82 -28.91
N GLU A 328 8.77 20.35 -28.76
CA GLU A 328 9.61 20.61 -27.55
C GLU A 328 9.01 20.21 -26.19
N LYS A 329 7.87 19.51 -26.18
CA LYS A 329 7.09 19.15 -24.98
C LYS A 329 7.39 17.74 -24.47
N ILE A 330 8.65 17.31 -24.56
CA ILE A 330 9.06 16.01 -24.03
C ILE A 330 8.93 16.04 -22.51
N ASN A 331 8.21 15.06 -21.96
CA ASN A 331 8.07 14.92 -20.53
C ASN A 331 9.44 14.69 -19.87
N THR A 332 9.76 15.43 -18.82
CA THR A 332 11.04 15.34 -18.09
C THR A 332 11.41 13.94 -17.64
N TYR A 333 10.43 13.11 -17.33
CA TYR A 333 10.67 11.74 -16.87
C TYR A 333 10.78 10.70 -18.01
N ALA A 334 10.62 11.09 -19.27
CA ALA A 334 10.85 10.19 -20.40
C ALA A 334 12.32 9.70 -20.46
N PRO A 335 13.36 10.57 -20.31
CA PRO A 335 14.74 10.11 -20.20
C PRO A 335 15.00 9.18 -19.01
N TYR A 336 14.33 9.40 -17.88
CA TYR A 336 14.45 8.52 -16.72
C TYR A 336 13.86 7.13 -16.99
N SER A 337 12.79 7.03 -17.80
CA SER A 337 12.25 5.74 -18.24
C SER A 337 13.26 4.95 -19.08
N TYR A 338 14.02 5.66 -19.91
CA TYR A 338 15.13 5.09 -20.68
C TYR A 338 16.20 4.53 -19.76
N ASP A 339 16.70 5.34 -18.81
CA ASP A 339 17.74 4.92 -17.85
C ASP A 339 17.27 3.82 -16.90
N ALA A 340 15.97 3.73 -16.60
CA ALA A 340 15.42 2.62 -15.82
C ALA A 340 15.55 1.27 -16.54
N VAL A 341 15.31 1.26 -17.86
CA VAL A 341 15.56 0.08 -18.69
C VAL A 341 17.05 -0.26 -18.73
N TYR A 342 17.90 0.76 -18.94
CA TYR A 342 19.35 0.57 -18.95
C TYR A 342 19.91 0.09 -17.62
N SER A 343 19.30 0.48 -16.49
CA SER A 343 19.72 -0.06 -15.17
C SER A 343 19.55 -1.58 -15.10
N VAL A 344 18.43 -2.09 -15.61
CA VAL A 344 18.16 -3.53 -15.69
C VAL A 344 19.11 -4.20 -16.69
N ALA A 345 19.31 -3.58 -17.85
CA ALA A 345 20.15 -4.14 -18.90
C ALA A 345 21.65 -4.16 -18.53
N HIS A 346 22.17 -3.13 -17.84
CA HIS A 346 23.54 -3.14 -17.31
C HIS A 346 23.74 -4.23 -16.25
N ALA A 347 22.72 -4.47 -15.42
CA ALA A 347 22.77 -5.57 -14.47
C ALA A 347 22.80 -6.93 -15.20
N MET A 348 22.01 -7.12 -16.25
CA MET A 348 22.07 -8.33 -17.09
C MET A 348 23.44 -8.51 -17.75
N SER A 349 24.00 -7.41 -18.33
CA SER A 349 25.34 -7.42 -18.92
C SER A 349 26.42 -7.80 -17.90
N LYS A 350 26.30 -7.29 -16.66
CA LYS A 350 27.22 -7.64 -15.59
C LYS A 350 27.11 -9.11 -15.19
N VAL A 351 25.88 -9.63 -15.04
CA VAL A 351 25.68 -11.08 -14.78
C VAL A 351 26.25 -11.92 -15.91
N LEU A 352 26.03 -11.51 -17.17
CA LEU A 352 26.56 -12.22 -18.34
C LEU A 352 28.11 -12.25 -18.34
N GLU A 353 28.74 -11.13 -18.00
CA GLU A 353 30.19 -11.05 -17.81
C GLU A 353 30.67 -11.99 -16.69
N ASP A 354 30.03 -11.95 -15.53
CA ASP A 354 30.35 -12.78 -14.36
C ASP A 354 30.14 -14.28 -14.61
N LYS A 355 29.28 -14.65 -15.57
CA LYS A 355 29.08 -16.04 -16.06
C LYS A 355 29.97 -16.39 -17.26
N GLY A 356 30.96 -15.56 -17.58
CA GLY A 356 31.87 -15.82 -18.70
C GLY A 356 31.23 -15.84 -20.08
N GLY A 357 30.11 -15.15 -20.26
CA GLY A 357 29.34 -15.07 -21.50
C GLY A 357 28.30 -16.19 -21.70
N ASP A 358 28.07 -17.04 -20.69
CA ASP A 358 27.03 -18.08 -20.77
C ASP A 358 25.62 -17.44 -20.57
N VAL A 359 24.89 -17.30 -21.67
CA VAL A 359 23.57 -16.71 -21.74
C VAL A 359 22.50 -17.50 -20.93
N ASN A 360 22.64 -18.82 -20.86
CA ASN A 360 21.71 -19.67 -20.11
C ASN A 360 21.95 -19.54 -18.60
N ALA A 361 23.20 -19.52 -18.18
CA ALA A 361 23.58 -19.27 -16.79
C ALA A 361 23.17 -17.86 -16.35
N MET A 362 23.32 -16.84 -17.21
CA MET A 362 22.84 -15.48 -16.99
C MET A 362 21.30 -15.48 -16.84
N ALA A 363 20.56 -16.11 -17.76
CA ALA A 363 19.11 -16.17 -17.69
C ALA A 363 18.60 -16.81 -16.38
N ALA A 364 19.24 -17.89 -15.92
CA ALA A 364 18.92 -18.53 -14.65
C ALA A 364 19.18 -17.63 -13.44
N GLU A 365 20.25 -16.84 -13.46
CA GLU A 365 20.59 -15.89 -12.39
C GLU A 365 19.61 -14.72 -12.33
N VAL A 366 19.21 -14.15 -13.48
CA VAL A 366 18.24 -13.04 -13.51
C VAL A 366 16.81 -13.49 -13.17
N GLU A 367 16.50 -14.78 -13.31
CA GLU A 367 15.25 -15.39 -12.81
C GLU A 367 15.22 -15.52 -11.27
N ASP A 368 16.37 -15.55 -10.59
CA ASP A 368 16.47 -15.35 -9.15
C ASP A 368 16.36 -13.85 -8.86
N GLY A 369 15.16 -13.39 -8.65
CA GLY A 369 14.89 -11.97 -8.48
C GLY A 369 15.59 -11.33 -7.28
N ALA A 370 15.91 -12.08 -6.22
CA ALA A 370 16.66 -11.57 -5.07
C ALA A 370 18.14 -11.33 -5.42
N ALA A 371 18.77 -12.30 -6.10
CA ALA A 371 20.14 -12.16 -6.60
C ALA A 371 20.20 -11.02 -7.64
N PHE A 372 19.27 -11.00 -8.58
CA PHE A 372 19.23 -9.99 -9.62
C PHE A 372 18.99 -8.57 -9.08
N HIS A 373 18.10 -8.41 -8.08
CA HIS A 373 17.93 -7.13 -7.39
C HIS A 373 19.24 -6.61 -6.80
N ALA A 374 20.03 -7.48 -6.17
CA ALA A 374 21.32 -7.09 -5.60
C ALA A 374 22.30 -6.59 -6.68
N VAL A 375 22.29 -7.21 -7.87
CA VAL A 375 23.12 -6.75 -9.00
C VAL A 375 22.61 -5.40 -9.51
N ILE A 376 21.29 -5.22 -9.74
CA ILE A 376 20.73 -3.94 -10.21
C ILE A 376 21.08 -2.82 -9.23
N LYS A 377 20.96 -3.06 -7.92
CA LYS A 377 21.28 -2.06 -6.90
C LYS A 377 22.74 -1.59 -6.93
N ASN A 378 23.66 -2.42 -7.41
CA ASN A 378 25.09 -2.13 -7.47
C ASN A 378 25.55 -1.61 -8.84
N VAL A 379 24.64 -1.42 -9.82
CA VAL A 379 25.06 -0.84 -11.11
C VAL A 379 25.46 0.62 -10.96
N SER A 380 26.47 1.02 -11.74
CA SER A 380 26.89 2.41 -11.87
C SER A 380 27.29 2.66 -13.32
N PHE A 381 26.56 3.56 -13.99
CA PHE A 381 26.80 3.87 -15.40
C PHE A 381 26.44 5.32 -15.74
N SER A 382 26.99 5.82 -16.85
CA SER A 382 26.65 7.12 -17.39
C SER A 382 25.40 6.96 -18.27
N GLY A 383 24.21 7.25 -17.69
CA GLY A 383 22.94 7.28 -18.39
C GLY A 383 22.72 8.58 -19.16
N ILE A 384 21.58 8.68 -19.86
CA ILE A 384 21.21 9.94 -20.54
C ILE A 384 20.80 11.03 -19.56
N THR A 385 20.36 10.65 -18.33
CA THR A 385 20.05 11.59 -17.26
C THR A 385 21.27 11.86 -16.35
N GLY A 386 22.49 11.61 -16.84
CA GLY A 386 23.73 11.72 -16.07
C GLY A 386 24.11 10.42 -15.35
N GLN A 387 24.94 10.50 -14.30
CA GLN A 387 25.37 9.32 -13.56
C GLN A 387 24.22 8.63 -12.87
N VAL A 388 23.99 7.36 -13.18
CA VAL A 388 23.02 6.50 -12.53
C VAL A 388 23.75 5.56 -11.57
N ALA A 389 23.46 5.72 -10.29
CA ALA A 389 23.94 4.85 -9.22
C ALA A 389 22.93 4.88 -8.07
N PHE A 390 22.81 3.78 -7.34
CA PHE A 390 21.85 3.65 -6.25
C PHE A 390 22.53 3.76 -4.88
N THR A 391 21.83 4.39 -3.94
CA THR A 391 22.20 4.41 -2.51
C THR A 391 21.92 3.06 -1.84
N THR A 392 22.26 2.96 -0.57
CA THR A 392 21.91 1.78 0.26
C THR A 392 20.40 1.55 0.33
N GLU A 393 19.61 2.61 0.22
CA GLU A 393 18.15 2.58 0.18
C GLU A 393 17.59 2.35 -1.24
N GLY A 394 18.45 2.08 -2.25
CA GLY A 394 18.02 1.86 -3.62
C GLY A 394 17.46 3.12 -4.30
N ASP A 395 17.79 4.29 -3.78
CA ASP A 395 17.44 5.58 -4.33
C ASP A 395 18.57 6.11 -5.20
N ARG A 396 18.23 6.90 -6.21
CA ARG A 396 19.26 7.61 -6.98
C ARG A 396 19.81 8.78 -6.18
N ALA A 397 21.14 8.87 -6.12
CA ALA A 397 21.82 10.10 -5.72
C ALA A 397 21.78 11.11 -6.87
N GLY A 398 21.53 12.38 -6.58
CA GLY A 398 21.50 13.39 -7.63
C GLY A 398 21.22 14.80 -7.11
N ASP A 399 21.34 15.75 -8.03
CA ASP A 399 21.13 17.16 -7.80
C ASP A 399 19.73 17.59 -8.23
N PHE A 400 19.31 18.78 -7.77
CA PHE A 400 18.12 19.47 -8.24
C PHE A 400 18.50 20.75 -8.98
N GLY A 401 17.88 20.96 -10.15
CA GLY A 401 17.90 22.25 -10.85
C GLY A 401 16.96 23.24 -10.20
N VAL A 402 17.42 24.46 -9.97
CA VAL A 402 16.58 25.58 -9.54
C VAL A 402 15.96 26.20 -10.78
N MET A 403 14.64 26.09 -10.89
CA MET A 403 13.87 26.52 -12.04
C MET A 403 13.10 27.80 -11.75
N ASN A 404 12.96 28.66 -12.76
CA ASN A 404 12.18 29.88 -12.67
C ASN A 404 11.28 30.00 -13.91
N SER A 405 10.00 30.21 -13.71
CA SER A 405 9.06 30.46 -14.80
C SER A 405 9.22 31.91 -15.31
N ILE A 406 9.49 32.06 -16.60
CA ILE A 406 9.87 33.33 -17.24
C ILE A 406 8.63 34.10 -17.68
N CYS A 407 8.62 35.40 -17.40
CA CYS A 407 7.59 36.32 -17.89
C CYS A 407 7.76 36.62 -19.38
N GLY A 408 6.65 36.76 -20.08
CA GLY A 408 6.65 37.01 -21.54
C GLY A 408 6.92 35.79 -22.40
N GLU A 409 7.31 34.67 -21.78
CA GLU A 409 7.59 33.42 -22.46
C GLU A 409 6.90 32.27 -21.72
N ASP A 410 6.43 31.28 -22.45
CA ASP A 410 5.81 30.07 -21.86
C ASP A 410 6.87 28.98 -21.58
N LYS A 411 7.92 29.36 -20.84
CA LYS A 411 9.02 28.44 -20.49
C LYS A 411 9.50 28.57 -19.06
N TRP A 412 10.15 27.53 -18.59
CA TRP A 412 10.94 27.49 -17.37
C TRP A 412 12.42 27.55 -17.74
N GLU A 413 13.21 28.34 -16.98
CA GLU A 413 14.66 28.42 -17.14
C GLU A 413 15.38 27.94 -15.89
N GLY A 414 16.47 27.18 -16.05
CA GLY A 414 17.39 26.86 -14.99
C GLY A 414 18.17 28.09 -14.53
N LYS A 415 18.18 28.36 -13.22
CA LYS A 415 18.90 29.49 -12.60
C LYS A 415 20.06 29.06 -11.73
N GLY A 416 20.28 27.77 -11.58
CA GLY A 416 21.35 27.17 -10.78
C GLY A 416 21.01 25.74 -10.38
N PHE A 417 21.83 25.16 -9.52
CA PHE A 417 21.68 23.80 -9.06
C PHE A 417 21.79 23.76 -7.53
N TRP A 418 21.22 22.73 -6.95
CA TRP A 418 21.33 22.43 -5.55
C TRP A 418 21.71 20.96 -5.33
N ASN A 419 22.68 20.74 -4.43
CA ASN A 419 23.15 19.42 -4.04
C ASN A 419 23.11 19.30 -2.50
N PRO A 420 22.69 18.18 -1.93
CA PRO A 420 22.58 18.05 -0.47
C PRO A 420 23.92 18.21 0.27
N ASN A 421 25.05 17.89 -0.37
CA ASN A 421 26.38 17.94 0.24
C ASN A 421 27.09 19.28 0.05
N THR A 422 26.90 19.94 -1.10
CA THR A 422 27.65 21.15 -1.49
C THR A 422 26.79 22.43 -1.47
N GLY A 423 25.46 22.29 -1.31
CA GLY A 423 24.54 23.42 -1.33
C GLY A 423 24.24 23.94 -2.74
N PHE A 424 23.92 25.24 -2.86
CA PHE A 424 23.64 25.88 -4.13
C PHE A 424 24.92 26.16 -4.92
N SER A 425 24.90 25.83 -6.21
CA SER A 425 25.92 26.17 -7.19
C SER A 425 25.31 26.92 -8.36
N SER A 426 26.06 27.90 -8.89
CA SER A 426 25.68 28.72 -10.06
C SER A 426 24.33 29.45 -9.94
N LEU A 427 23.75 29.57 -8.74
CA LEU A 427 22.47 30.26 -8.51
C LEU A 427 22.69 31.78 -8.45
N ASP A 428 22.34 32.46 -9.54
CA ASP A 428 22.37 33.93 -9.63
C ASP A 428 20.98 34.53 -9.38
N MET A 429 20.80 35.08 -8.19
CA MET A 429 19.54 35.70 -7.78
C MET A 429 19.20 36.97 -8.56
N SER A 430 20.17 37.63 -9.20
CA SER A 430 19.91 38.80 -10.02
C SER A 430 19.12 38.48 -11.28
N GLN A 431 19.19 37.24 -11.73
CA GLN A 431 18.52 36.75 -12.95
C GLN A 431 17.15 36.09 -12.64
N VAL A 432 16.79 35.94 -11.36
CA VAL A 432 15.50 35.35 -11.01
C VAL A 432 14.38 36.36 -11.21
N GLN A 433 13.32 35.95 -11.89
CA GLN A 433 12.12 36.74 -12.09
C GLN A 433 11.10 36.41 -10.98
N TRP A 434 10.57 37.44 -10.36
CA TRP A 434 9.58 37.35 -9.28
C TRP A 434 8.24 37.94 -9.71
N PRO A 435 7.09 37.47 -9.16
CA PRO A 435 5.80 38.06 -9.43
C PRO A 435 5.78 39.55 -9.07
N ALA A 436 5.18 40.38 -9.95
CA ALA A 436 4.93 41.78 -9.71
C ALA A 436 3.43 42.05 -9.53
N SER A 437 3.03 43.31 -9.34
CA SER A 437 1.64 43.70 -9.21
C SER A 437 0.89 43.47 -10.53
N GLY A 438 -0.14 42.61 -10.49
CA GLY A 438 -0.94 42.20 -11.65
C GLY A 438 -0.58 40.81 -12.16
N LEU A 439 -1.60 40.09 -12.62
CA LEU A 439 -1.46 38.73 -13.16
C LEU A 439 -0.50 38.70 -14.37
N GLY A 440 0.41 37.79 -14.40
CA GLY A 440 1.38 37.63 -15.50
C GLY A 440 2.53 38.64 -15.53
N LYS A 441 2.60 39.60 -14.61
CA LYS A 441 3.67 40.57 -14.52
C LYS A 441 4.81 40.15 -13.60
N CYS A 442 6.06 40.41 -13.99
CA CYS A 442 7.24 40.11 -13.20
C CYS A 442 8.15 41.33 -13.04
N ARG A 443 9.06 41.19 -12.05
CA ARG A 443 10.28 41.99 -11.92
C ARG A 443 11.49 41.04 -11.90
N THR A 444 12.59 41.50 -12.47
CA THR A 444 13.84 40.73 -12.48
C THR A 444 14.71 41.16 -11.30
N GLY A 445 15.31 40.17 -10.63
CA GLY A 445 16.24 40.37 -9.51
C GLY A 445 15.57 40.81 -8.20
N GLY A 446 16.38 40.93 -7.17
CA GLY A 446 15.95 41.27 -5.82
C GLY A 446 15.26 40.08 -5.09
N LEU A 447 14.89 40.32 -3.83
CA LEU A 447 14.14 39.35 -3.04
C LEU A 447 12.64 39.47 -3.34
N PRO A 448 11.87 38.37 -3.26
CA PRO A 448 10.40 38.45 -3.31
C PRO A 448 9.86 39.29 -2.14
N PRO A 449 8.60 39.69 -2.17
CA PRO A 449 7.98 40.34 -1.03
C PRO A 449 8.21 39.50 0.24
N ARG A 450 8.75 40.13 1.27
CA ARG A 450 8.83 39.46 2.59
C ARG A 450 7.43 39.31 3.17
N ASP A 451 7.25 38.32 4.02
CA ASP A 451 6.07 38.26 4.87
C ASP A 451 5.91 39.62 5.58
N ALA A 452 4.79 40.26 5.38
CA ALA A 452 4.51 41.45 6.16
C ALA A 452 4.47 41.03 7.64
N PRO A 453 5.14 41.77 8.55
CA PRO A 453 5.00 41.53 9.98
C PRO A 453 3.61 42.02 10.41
N LEU A 454 2.58 41.29 10.04
CA LEU A 454 1.29 41.43 10.71
C LEU A 454 1.42 40.62 12.00
N PRO A 455 0.94 41.09 13.14
CA PRO A 455 0.71 40.24 14.27
C PRO A 455 -0.42 39.27 13.86
N PRO A 456 -0.09 38.04 13.46
CA PRO A 456 -1.14 37.10 13.13
C PRO A 456 -1.83 36.72 14.43
N CYS A 457 -3.14 36.57 14.40
CA CYS A 457 -3.77 35.73 15.39
C CYS A 457 -3.10 34.35 15.30
N GLN A 458 -2.41 33.95 16.35
CA GLN A 458 -1.70 32.67 16.45
C GLN A 458 -2.69 31.61 16.91
N GLU A 459 -2.37 30.34 16.72
CA GLU A 459 -3.18 29.21 17.24
C GLU A 459 -3.48 29.32 18.74
N LYS A 460 -2.61 29.99 19.50
CA LYS A 460 -2.83 30.28 20.93
C LYS A 460 -3.98 31.28 21.21
N ASP A 461 -4.46 31.97 20.18
CA ASP A 461 -5.49 33.00 20.32
C ASP A 461 -6.92 32.43 20.11
N PHE A 462 -7.02 31.14 19.77
CA PHE A 462 -8.29 30.42 19.75
C PHE A 462 -8.15 29.00 20.28
N ALA A 463 -9.23 28.45 20.81
CA ALA A 463 -9.28 27.08 21.29
C ALA A 463 -10.24 26.26 20.42
N LEU A 464 -9.91 25.00 20.28
CA LEU A 464 -10.78 24.00 19.65
C LEU A 464 -11.62 23.31 20.73
N SER A 465 -12.94 23.39 20.63
CA SER A 465 -13.86 22.55 21.37
C SER A 465 -14.43 21.45 20.48
N ILE A 466 -14.45 20.22 20.99
CA ILE A 466 -14.94 19.06 20.25
C ILE A 466 -16.18 18.52 20.94
N SER A 467 -17.30 18.46 20.20
CA SER A 467 -18.55 17.88 20.70
C SER A 467 -18.44 16.38 20.96
N GLY A 468 -19.40 15.84 21.73
CA GLY A 468 -19.59 14.39 21.81
C GLY A 468 -19.95 13.79 20.44
N CYS A 469 -19.77 12.48 20.31
CA CYS A 469 -20.13 11.73 19.12
C CYS A 469 -21.65 11.69 18.93
N ASN A 470 -22.12 11.89 17.73
CA ASN A 470 -23.54 11.79 17.36
C ASN A 470 -23.87 10.37 16.82
N THR A 471 -25.17 10.12 16.57
CA THR A 471 -25.67 8.85 16.04
C THR A 471 -25.18 8.49 14.63
N LYS A 472 -24.54 9.42 13.91
CA LYS A 472 -23.90 9.20 12.62
C LYS A 472 -22.39 8.88 12.75
N ASN A 473 -21.92 8.60 13.96
CA ASN A 473 -20.50 8.41 14.29
C ASN A 473 -19.61 9.59 13.87
N LYS A 474 -20.15 10.82 13.99
CA LYS A 474 -19.46 12.07 13.73
C LYS A 474 -19.44 12.93 14.99
N ARG A 475 -18.39 13.74 15.14
CA ARG A 475 -18.27 14.78 16.16
C ARG A 475 -17.90 16.10 15.49
N LYS A 476 -18.42 17.20 16.05
CA LYS A 476 -18.18 18.53 15.52
C LYS A 476 -17.05 19.20 16.28
N GLY A 477 -16.06 19.70 15.56
CA GLY A 477 -15.04 20.60 16.09
C GLY A 477 -15.46 22.05 15.82
N THR A 478 -15.51 22.86 16.86
CA THR A 478 -15.80 24.30 16.78
C THR A 478 -14.63 25.07 17.36
N TYR A 479 -14.19 26.10 16.66
CA TYR A 479 -13.15 26.99 17.14
C TYR A 479 -13.77 28.22 17.80
N HIS A 480 -13.22 28.64 18.94
CA HIS A 480 -13.63 29.81 19.69
C HIS A 480 -12.41 30.68 19.93
N TRP A 481 -12.57 31.99 19.73
CA TRP A 481 -11.55 32.95 20.08
C TRP A 481 -11.32 33.00 21.59
N LEU A 482 -10.05 33.14 22.01
CA LEU A 482 -9.70 33.32 23.41
C LEU A 482 -9.34 34.78 23.65
N SER A 483 -9.87 35.34 24.74
CA SER A 483 -9.38 36.62 25.29
C SER A 483 -7.98 36.45 25.89
N GLY A 484 -7.26 37.55 26.14
CA GLY A 484 -5.97 37.52 26.82
C GLY A 484 -5.97 36.84 28.19
N ASN A 485 -7.14 36.56 28.75
CA ASN A 485 -7.36 35.84 30.00
C ASN A 485 -7.85 34.41 29.78
N GLY A 486 -7.84 33.89 28.54
CA GLY A 486 -8.22 32.50 28.21
C GLY A 486 -9.73 32.23 28.13
N ASN A 487 -10.60 33.27 28.24
CA ASN A 487 -12.05 33.09 28.12
C ASN A 487 -12.48 33.13 26.64
N GLU A 488 -13.51 32.35 26.29
CA GLU A 488 -14.10 32.35 24.96
C GLU A 488 -14.74 33.69 24.61
N THR A 489 -14.48 34.18 23.38
CA THR A 489 -15.04 35.45 22.87
C THR A 489 -15.58 35.27 21.45
N THR A 490 -16.48 36.16 21.04
CA THR A 490 -17.11 36.17 19.73
C THR A 490 -16.21 36.73 18.61
N GLY A 491 -15.02 37.22 18.92
CA GLY A 491 -14.08 37.78 17.97
C GLY A 491 -12.68 37.94 18.56
N PRO A 492 -11.65 38.14 17.71
CA PRO A 492 -10.28 38.29 18.15
C PRO A 492 -10.12 39.60 18.93
N THR A 493 -9.73 39.54 20.19
CA THR A 493 -9.51 40.71 21.06
C THR A 493 -8.09 41.24 21.05
N ASN A 494 -7.09 40.40 20.65
CA ASN A 494 -5.66 40.71 20.78
C ASN A 494 -4.86 40.61 19.49
N CYS A 495 -5.49 40.36 18.35
CA CYS A 495 -4.86 40.29 17.04
C CYS A 495 -5.65 41.10 16.02
N ALA A 496 -5.01 42.04 15.34
CA ALA A 496 -5.62 42.79 14.25
C ALA A 496 -5.16 42.20 12.90
N GLY A 497 -6.11 41.68 12.10
CA GLY A 497 -5.84 41.23 10.74
C GLY A 497 -5.15 39.88 10.64
N GLY A 498 -5.43 38.94 11.51
CA GLY A 498 -4.89 37.59 11.50
C GLY A 498 -5.81 36.54 10.88
N LEU A 499 -5.58 35.29 11.23
CA LEU A 499 -6.37 34.14 10.82
C LEU A 499 -7.86 34.38 11.08
N ALA A 500 -8.69 34.21 10.05
CA ALA A 500 -10.10 34.00 10.30
C ALA A 500 -10.26 32.75 11.18
N LEU A 501 -11.25 32.78 12.08
CA LEU A 501 -11.58 31.58 12.85
C LEU A 501 -11.77 30.40 11.86
N PRO A 502 -11.09 29.28 12.01
CA PRO A 502 -11.28 28.16 11.12
C PRO A 502 -12.76 27.75 11.11
N GLU A 503 -13.26 27.34 9.95
CA GLU A 503 -14.64 26.86 9.86
C GLU A 503 -14.84 25.62 10.76
N ASP A 504 -16.02 25.53 11.31
CA ASP A 504 -16.48 24.33 12.01
C ASP A 504 -16.30 23.11 11.10
N PHE A 505 -15.92 22.00 11.68
CA PHE A 505 -15.67 20.78 10.93
C PHE A 505 -16.28 19.56 11.59
N GLU A 506 -16.52 18.55 10.78
CA GLU A 506 -16.92 17.23 11.28
C GLU A 506 -15.76 16.26 11.09
N VAL A 507 -15.49 15.47 12.11
CA VAL A 507 -14.54 14.36 12.05
C VAL A 507 -15.22 13.08 12.51
N ASP A 508 -14.67 11.96 12.08
CA ASP A 508 -15.16 10.66 12.51
C ASP A 508 -14.90 10.46 14.01
N CYS A 509 -15.80 9.75 14.66
CA CYS A 509 -15.62 9.37 16.04
C CYS A 509 -14.53 8.32 16.17
N PRO A 510 -13.74 8.32 17.26
CA PRO A 510 -12.73 7.29 17.51
C PRO A 510 -13.36 5.95 17.98
N TYR A 511 -14.67 5.91 18.14
CA TYR A 511 -15.44 4.73 18.52
C TYR A 511 -16.81 4.74 17.85
N VAL A 512 -17.40 3.56 17.64
CA VAL A 512 -18.76 3.42 17.10
C VAL A 512 -19.77 3.69 18.21
N VAL A 513 -20.64 4.64 17.99
CA VAL A 513 -21.69 5.01 18.98
C VAL A 513 -22.72 3.90 19.11
N GLU A 514 -23.14 3.60 20.35
CA GLU A 514 -24.09 2.52 20.66
C GLU A 514 -25.43 2.70 19.91
N ASP A 515 -25.93 3.93 19.82
CA ASP A 515 -27.20 4.29 19.15
C ASP A 515 -27.03 4.59 17.65
N SER A 516 -25.84 4.38 17.08
CA SER A 516 -25.65 4.49 15.63
C SER A 516 -26.31 3.31 14.91
N GLY A 517 -26.71 3.52 13.64
CA GLY A 517 -27.32 2.45 12.85
C GLY A 517 -26.48 1.18 12.80
N VAL A 518 -25.14 1.31 12.69
CA VAL A 518 -24.20 0.20 12.72
C VAL A 518 -24.12 -0.42 14.11
N GLY A 519 -24.03 0.40 15.17
CA GLY A 519 -23.99 -0.06 16.56
C GLY A 519 -25.21 -0.91 16.93
N VAL A 520 -26.41 -0.38 16.65
CA VAL A 520 -27.69 -1.07 16.91
C VAL A 520 -27.80 -2.37 16.11
N ALA A 521 -27.50 -2.35 14.80
CA ALA A 521 -27.57 -3.52 13.94
C ALA A 521 -26.64 -4.65 14.43
N MET A 522 -25.37 -4.34 14.72
CA MET A 522 -24.39 -5.33 15.17
C MET A 522 -24.71 -5.85 16.58
N THR A 523 -25.24 -5.00 17.45
CA THR A 523 -25.76 -5.40 18.77
C THR A 523 -26.88 -6.42 18.63
N LEU A 524 -27.88 -6.15 17.81
CA LEU A 524 -29.02 -7.05 17.57
C LEU A 524 -28.55 -8.40 17.01
N ILE A 525 -27.68 -8.37 15.99
CA ILE A 525 -27.14 -9.59 15.38
C ILE A 525 -26.32 -10.41 16.41
N THR A 526 -25.54 -9.75 17.27
CA THR A 526 -24.75 -10.41 18.31
C THR A 526 -25.65 -11.02 19.38
N VAL A 527 -26.70 -10.33 19.84
CA VAL A 527 -27.70 -10.84 20.77
C VAL A 527 -28.40 -12.07 20.20
N VAL A 528 -28.83 -12.01 18.93
CA VAL A 528 -29.43 -13.16 18.24
C VAL A 528 -28.46 -14.35 18.22
N GLY A 529 -27.18 -14.11 17.93
CA GLY A 529 -26.13 -15.14 17.97
C GLY A 529 -25.99 -15.76 19.39
N MET A 530 -25.98 -14.94 20.44
CA MET A 530 -25.90 -15.41 21.83
C MET A 530 -27.12 -16.24 22.21
N VAL A 531 -28.32 -15.76 21.86
CA VAL A 531 -29.57 -16.47 22.11
C VAL A 531 -29.60 -17.83 21.40
N LEU A 532 -29.19 -17.89 20.14
CA LEU A 532 -29.12 -19.14 19.39
C LEU A 532 -28.15 -20.14 20.04
N VAL A 533 -26.96 -19.71 20.43
CA VAL A 533 -25.97 -20.55 21.13
C VAL A 533 -26.51 -20.97 22.49
N GLY A 534 -27.15 -20.07 23.24
CA GLY A 534 -27.78 -20.36 24.53
C GLY A 534 -28.91 -21.37 24.44
N LEU A 535 -29.81 -21.23 23.45
CA LEU A 535 -30.89 -22.18 23.20
C LEU A 535 -30.34 -23.58 22.83
N CYS A 536 -29.28 -23.64 22.04
CA CYS A 536 -28.63 -24.94 21.74
C CYS A 536 -27.98 -25.56 22.96
N ALA A 537 -27.32 -24.79 23.83
CA ALA A 537 -26.75 -25.26 25.08
C ALA A 537 -27.84 -25.72 26.04
N PHE A 538 -28.93 -24.96 26.17
CA PHE A 538 -30.11 -25.34 26.96
C PHE A 538 -30.72 -26.64 26.46
N TRP A 539 -30.97 -26.78 25.17
CA TRP A 539 -31.49 -28.01 24.57
C TRP A 539 -30.61 -29.22 24.86
N LEU A 540 -29.28 -29.07 24.79
CA LEU A 540 -28.33 -30.15 25.11
C LEU A 540 -28.39 -30.53 26.60
N THR A 541 -28.47 -29.52 27.46
CA THR A 541 -28.58 -29.72 28.91
C THR A 541 -29.91 -30.36 29.29
N TRP A 542 -31.02 -29.93 28.69
CA TRP A 542 -32.35 -30.50 28.84
C TRP A 542 -32.35 -32.00 28.50
N LYS A 543 -31.80 -32.36 27.30
CA LYS A 543 -31.69 -33.76 26.89
C LYS A 543 -30.80 -34.61 27.80
N MET A 544 -29.75 -34.03 28.34
CA MET A 544 -28.84 -34.72 29.28
C MET A 544 -29.49 -34.98 30.65
N VAL A 545 -30.14 -33.96 31.21
CA VAL A 545 -30.62 -33.97 32.61
C VAL A 545 -32.04 -34.50 32.70
N VAL A 546 -32.98 -34.02 31.85
CA VAL A 546 -34.39 -34.34 31.94
C VAL A 546 -34.77 -35.62 31.17
N LEU A 547 -34.31 -35.71 29.92
CA LEU A 547 -34.66 -36.85 29.06
C LEU A 547 -33.71 -38.05 29.21
N HIS A 548 -32.63 -37.93 29.99
CA HIS A 548 -31.65 -39.00 30.25
C HIS A 548 -31.20 -39.73 28.97
N ASP A 549 -31.11 -39.00 27.83
CA ASP A 549 -30.78 -39.54 26.51
C ASP A 549 -29.39 -40.21 26.53
N LYS A 550 -29.37 -41.54 26.32
CA LYS A 550 -28.15 -42.34 26.37
C LYS A 550 -27.13 -42.00 25.30
N GLU A 551 -27.59 -41.58 24.10
CA GLU A 551 -26.71 -41.14 23.01
C GLU A 551 -26.05 -39.81 23.35
N VAL A 552 -26.80 -38.86 23.90
CA VAL A 552 -26.27 -37.55 24.33
C VAL A 552 -25.27 -37.73 25.45
N LYS A 553 -25.54 -38.62 26.45
CA LYS A 553 -24.60 -38.91 27.55
C LYS A 553 -23.26 -39.49 27.06
N ARG A 554 -23.28 -40.31 25.99
CA ARG A 554 -22.07 -40.88 25.39
C ARG A 554 -21.15 -39.85 24.80
N THR A 555 -21.69 -38.71 24.29
CA THR A 555 -20.93 -37.65 23.66
C THR A 555 -20.26 -36.67 24.60
N GLN A 556 -20.33 -36.87 25.93
CA GLN A 556 -19.84 -35.95 26.97
C GLN A 556 -20.33 -34.50 26.79
N PRO A 557 -21.60 -34.26 26.92
CA PRO A 557 -22.25 -32.98 26.63
C PRO A 557 -21.70 -31.81 27.47
N ILE A 558 -21.11 -32.09 28.63
CA ILE A 558 -20.55 -31.07 29.51
C ILE A 558 -19.49 -30.21 28.84
N PHE A 559 -18.59 -30.81 28.06
CA PHE A 559 -17.56 -30.05 27.31
C PHE A 559 -18.14 -29.23 26.16
N LEU A 560 -19.26 -29.71 25.58
CA LEU A 560 -19.95 -28.93 24.55
C LEU A 560 -20.70 -27.72 25.17
N VAL A 561 -21.32 -27.92 26.34
CA VAL A 561 -21.95 -26.82 27.09
C VAL A 561 -20.89 -25.79 27.48
N MET A 562 -19.73 -26.25 27.99
CA MET A 562 -18.61 -25.35 28.30
C MET A 562 -18.11 -24.58 27.05
N ALA A 563 -18.02 -25.24 25.90
CA ALA A 563 -17.67 -24.59 24.66
C ALA A 563 -18.71 -23.51 24.28
N CYS A 564 -20.01 -23.77 24.47
CA CYS A 564 -21.06 -22.77 24.24
C CYS A 564 -20.97 -21.58 25.23
N CYS A 565 -20.68 -21.87 26.51
CA CYS A 565 -20.42 -20.79 27.47
C CYS A 565 -19.24 -19.93 27.05
N GLY A 566 -18.14 -20.53 26.58
CA GLY A 566 -17.02 -19.82 26.00
C GLY A 566 -17.41 -18.98 24.77
N GLY A 567 -18.26 -19.55 23.91
CA GLY A 567 -18.79 -18.83 22.74
C GLY A 567 -19.63 -17.59 23.10
N VAL A 568 -20.50 -17.71 24.12
CA VAL A 568 -21.29 -16.56 24.62
C VAL A 568 -20.39 -15.50 25.26
N LEU A 569 -19.37 -15.91 26.06
CA LEU A 569 -18.40 -14.97 26.63
C LEU A 569 -17.63 -14.22 25.52
N GLY A 570 -17.14 -14.95 24.51
CA GLY A 570 -16.41 -14.33 23.38
C GLY A 570 -17.27 -13.39 22.56
N LEU A 571 -18.55 -13.69 22.35
CA LEU A 571 -19.50 -12.75 21.70
C LEU A 571 -19.72 -11.48 22.54
N GLY A 572 -19.60 -11.59 23.87
CA GLY A 572 -19.67 -10.44 24.79
C GLY A 572 -18.65 -9.34 24.51
N THR A 573 -17.52 -9.68 23.86
CA THR A 573 -16.49 -8.72 23.45
C THR A 573 -17.05 -7.62 22.54
N VAL A 574 -18.04 -7.93 21.68
CA VAL A 574 -18.62 -6.94 20.75
C VAL A 574 -19.21 -5.75 21.49
N PHE A 575 -19.83 -5.99 22.67
CA PHE A 575 -20.41 -4.90 23.48
C PHE A 575 -19.35 -4.01 24.14
N THR A 576 -18.16 -4.54 24.41
CA THR A 576 -17.07 -3.74 24.98
C THR A 576 -16.39 -2.84 23.95
N LEU A 577 -16.58 -3.11 22.65
CA LEU A 577 -16.06 -2.33 21.54
C LEU A 577 -17.01 -1.16 21.14
N LEU A 578 -18.22 -1.11 21.70
CA LEU A 578 -19.21 -0.08 21.43
C LEU A 578 -19.13 1.07 22.43
N GLY A 579 -19.41 2.27 21.93
CA GLY A 579 -19.47 3.48 22.73
C GLY A 579 -18.09 3.95 23.22
N LYS A 580 -18.07 5.00 24.03
CA LYS A 580 -16.86 5.62 24.53
C LYS A 580 -15.99 4.59 25.30
N PRO A 581 -14.68 4.47 24.96
CA PRO A 581 -13.77 3.58 25.68
C PRO A 581 -13.64 4.01 27.14
N THR A 582 -13.59 3.03 28.03
CA THR A 582 -13.30 3.21 29.45
C THR A 582 -12.30 2.12 29.88
N ASP A 583 -11.54 2.36 30.95
CA ASP A 583 -10.58 1.36 31.45
C ASP A 583 -11.25 0.00 31.70
N LEU A 584 -12.50 0.01 32.17
CA LEU A 584 -13.27 -1.22 32.36
C LEU A 584 -13.54 -1.92 31.00
N LYS A 585 -14.01 -1.19 29.99
CA LYS A 585 -14.27 -1.75 28.64
C LYS A 585 -12.98 -2.27 28.01
N CYS A 586 -11.85 -1.56 28.16
CA CYS A 586 -10.55 -1.98 27.66
C CYS A 586 -10.11 -3.33 28.29
N ASN A 587 -10.19 -3.44 29.62
CA ASN A 587 -9.84 -4.67 30.35
C ASN A 587 -10.82 -5.82 30.03
N MET A 588 -12.14 -5.55 29.99
CA MET A 588 -13.17 -6.54 29.70
C MET A 588 -13.06 -7.08 28.27
N SER A 589 -12.68 -6.27 27.30
CA SER A 589 -12.53 -6.68 25.90
C SER A 589 -11.50 -7.82 25.78
N ILE A 590 -10.31 -7.65 26.33
CA ILE A 590 -9.26 -8.67 26.30
C ILE A 590 -9.65 -9.89 27.15
N THR A 591 -10.23 -9.65 28.33
CA THR A 591 -10.64 -10.74 29.25
C THR A 591 -11.71 -11.64 28.63
N LEU A 592 -12.78 -11.04 28.05
CA LEU A 592 -13.88 -11.79 27.44
C LEU A 592 -13.42 -12.56 26.18
N THR A 593 -12.59 -11.94 25.38
CA THR A 593 -12.00 -12.60 24.19
C THR A 593 -11.15 -13.80 24.60
N SER A 594 -10.23 -13.62 25.56
CA SER A 594 -9.31 -14.68 25.99
C SER A 594 -10.04 -15.81 26.66
N LEU A 595 -10.88 -15.53 27.67
CA LEU A 595 -11.67 -16.56 28.37
C LEU A 595 -12.64 -17.27 27.40
N GLY A 596 -13.21 -16.54 26.43
CA GLY A 596 -14.03 -17.11 25.38
C GLY A 596 -13.27 -18.16 24.56
N ILE A 597 -12.08 -17.83 24.09
CA ILE A 597 -11.19 -18.72 23.32
C ILE A 597 -10.78 -19.92 24.21
N GLU A 598 -10.29 -19.67 25.40
CA GLU A 598 -9.78 -20.71 26.33
C GLU A 598 -10.86 -21.72 26.69
N LEU A 599 -12.03 -21.26 27.09
CA LEU A 599 -13.12 -22.13 27.48
C LEU A 599 -13.70 -22.90 26.28
N MET A 600 -13.88 -22.24 25.13
CA MET A 600 -14.43 -22.88 23.95
C MET A 600 -13.46 -23.92 23.37
N TYR A 601 -12.23 -23.52 23.03
CA TYR A 601 -11.27 -24.42 22.39
C TYR A 601 -10.64 -25.39 23.38
N GLY A 602 -10.40 -24.98 24.62
CA GLY A 602 -9.94 -25.87 25.66
C GLY A 602 -10.89 -27.07 25.86
N ALA A 603 -12.20 -26.80 25.90
CA ALA A 603 -13.21 -27.86 25.99
C ALA A 603 -13.24 -28.78 24.75
N LEU A 604 -13.16 -28.23 23.56
CA LEU A 604 -13.13 -29.00 22.31
C LEU A 604 -11.85 -29.84 22.19
N ILE A 605 -10.68 -29.28 22.52
CA ILE A 605 -9.39 -29.96 22.52
C ILE A 605 -9.39 -31.11 23.54
N THR A 606 -9.91 -30.87 24.75
CA THR A 606 -10.02 -31.89 25.78
C THR A 606 -10.88 -33.08 25.33
N LYS A 607 -11.95 -32.78 24.59
CA LYS A 607 -12.78 -33.82 23.98
C LYS A 607 -12.00 -34.64 22.94
N MET A 608 -11.18 -33.97 22.09
CA MET A 608 -10.33 -34.66 21.11
C MET A 608 -9.20 -35.45 21.76
N LEU A 609 -8.57 -34.93 22.83
CA LEU A 609 -7.56 -35.63 23.60
C LEU A 609 -8.10 -36.95 24.15
N ARG A 610 -9.34 -36.97 24.66
CA ARG A 610 -9.97 -38.20 25.14
C ARG A 610 -10.09 -39.23 24.03
N VAL A 611 -10.53 -38.82 22.83
CA VAL A 611 -10.65 -39.71 21.66
C VAL A 611 -9.27 -40.24 21.28
N ASP A 612 -8.25 -39.39 21.22
CA ASP A 612 -6.86 -39.77 20.90
C ASP A 612 -6.32 -40.78 21.94
N MET A 613 -6.53 -40.56 23.23
CA MET A 613 -6.08 -41.46 24.29
C MET A 613 -6.79 -42.81 24.28
N ILE A 614 -8.04 -42.87 23.85
CA ILE A 614 -8.80 -44.14 23.78
C ILE A 614 -8.36 -44.96 22.54
N PHE A 615 -8.20 -44.32 21.39
CA PHE A 615 -8.02 -45.03 20.13
C PHE A 615 -6.54 -45.20 19.71
N ASN A 616 -5.62 -44.35 20.19
CA ASN A 616 -4.17 -44.47 19.92
C ASN A 616 -3.38 -45.13 21.05
N ASN A 617 -4.08 -45.89 21.93
CA ASN A 617 -3.41 -46.59 23.01
C ASN A 617 -2.72 -47.89 22.52
N SER A 618 -1.40 -47.84 22.44
CA SER A 618 -0.55 -48.98 22.00
C SER A 618 -0.57 -50.23 22.94
N SER A 619 -1.14 -50.08 24.12
CA SER A 619 -1.08 -51.14 25.14
C SER A 619 -2.30 -52.03 25.26
N LEU A 620 -3.29 -51.98 24.34
CA LEU A 620 -4.51 -52.79 24.29
C LEU A 620 -5.33 -52.87 25.62
N LYS A 621 -5.07 -52.01 26.58
CA LYS A 621 -5.80 -51.92 27.86
C LYS A 621 -7.02 -51.02 27.72
N ILE A 622 -8.14 -51.46 28.27
CA ILE A 622 -9.36 -50.65 28.35
C ILE A 622 -9.08 -49.42 29.24
N VAL A 623 -8.98 -48.23 28.61
CA VAL A 623 -8.77 -46.98 29.35
C VAL A 623 -10.12 -46.37 29.69
N VAL A 624 -10.46 -46.34 30.97
CA VAL A 624 -11.62 -45.60 31.47
C VAL A 624 -11.19 -44.21 31.90
N LEU A 625 -11.63 -43.19 31.20
CA LEU A 625 -11.32 -41.79 31.48
C LEU A 625 -12.54 -41.07 32.10
N PRO A 626 -12.61 -40.95 33.44
CA PRO A 626 -13.70 -40.27 34.10
C PRO A 626 -13.68 -38.76 33.84
N THR A 627 -14.83 -38.10 33.88
CA THR A 627 -14.96 -36.66 33.61
C THR A 627 -14.06 -35.80 34.49
N LYS A 628 -13.83 -36.20 35.76
CA LYS A 628 -12.91 -35.49 36.69
C LYS A 628 -11.49 -35.44 36.15
N THR A 629 -10.98 -36.54 35.62
CA THR A 629 -9.63 -36.59 35.00
C THR A 629 -9.57 -35.69 33.75
N MET A 630 -10.63 -35.68 32.95
CA MET A 630 -10.67 -34.83 31.74
C MET A 630 -10.74 -33.33 32.08
N MET A 631 -11.32 -32.94 33.22
CA MET A 631 -11.28 -31.55 33.72
C MET A 631 -9.84 -31.13 34.10
N VAL A 632 -9.02 -32.03 34.62
CA VAL A 632 -7.60 -31.76 34.89
C VAL A 632 -6.84 -31.55 33.57
N TYR A 633 -7.15 -32.33 32.54
CA TYR A 633 -6.56 -32.11 31.21
C TYR A 633 -7.01 -30.77 30.60
N LEU A 634 -8.28 -30.39 30.76
CA LEU A 634 -8.76 -29.08 30.36
C LEU A 634 -7.92 -27.97 31.03
N LEU A 635 -7.75 -28.03 32.34
CA LEU A 635 -6.96 -27.03 33.07
C LEU A 635 -5.50 -26.99 32.58
N ARG A 636 -4.89 -28.12 32.27
CA ARG A 636 -3.53 -28.16 31.70
C ARG A 636 -3.45 -27.55 30.32
N VAL A 637 -4.45 -27.77 29.48
CA VAL A 637 -4.50 -27.24 28.10
C VAL A 637 -4.60 -25.70 28.11
N VAL A 638 -5.40 -25.13 29.03
CA VAL A 638 -5.61 -23.68 29.12
C VAL A 638 -4.66 -22.99 30.12
N ALA A 639 -3.83 -23.72 30.85
CA ALA A 639 -2.99 -23.17 31.92
C ALA A 639 -2.05 -22.07 31.46
N LEU A 640 -1.38 -22.23 30.31
CA LEU A 640 -0.43 -21.27 29.78
C LEU A 640 -1.12 -19.99 29.28
N PRO A 641 -2.14 -20.03 28.38
CA PRO A 641 -2.86 -18.81 28.00
C PRO A 641 -3.49 -18.09 29.21
N LEU A 642 -4.08 -18.81 30.13
CA LEU A 642 -4.67 -18.24 31.36
C LEU A 642 -3.63 -17.53 32.23
N LEU A 643 -2.43 -18.11 32.36
CA LEU A 643 -1.32 -17.47 33.06
C LEU A 643 -0.90 -16.20 32.35
N MET A 644 -0.80 -16.22 31.01
CA MET A 644 -0.44 -15.03 30.22
C MET A 644 -1.51 -13.94 30.32
N LEU A 645 -2.79 -14.29 30.33
CA LEU A 645 -3.88 -13.34 30.59
C LEU A 645 -3.73 -12.66 31.96
N VAL A 646 -3.50 -13.44 33.01
CA VAL A 646 -3.32 -12.91 34.38
C VAL A 646 -2.10 -11.99 34.45
N LEU A 647 -0.98 -12.37 33.82
CA LEU A 647 0.24 -11.55 33.77
C LEU A 647 -0.01 -10.25 32.98
N HIS A 648 -0.70 -10.31 31.83
CA HIS A 648 -1.04 -9.12 31.05
C HIS A 648 -1.89 -8.14 31.87
N LEU A 649 -2.94 -8.61 32.53
CA LEU A 649 -3.80 -7.78 33.37
C LEU A 649 -3.11 -7.22 34.62
N ALA A 650 -2.12 -7.93 35.15
CA ALA A 650 -1.40 -7.54 36.37
C ALA A 650 -0.23 -6.60 36.12
N VAL A 651 0.50 -6.79 35.00
CA VAL A 651 1.76 -6.08 34.72
C VAL A 651 1.55 -4.97 33.70
N ASP A 652 0.70 -5.20 32.70
CA ASP A 652 0.54 -4.35 31.52
C ASP A 652 -0.94 -4.03 31.28
N LYS A 653 -1.60 -3.52 32.31
CA LYS A 653 -3.03 -3.25 32.34
C LYS A 653 -3.45 -2.28 31.23
N PRO A 654 -4.42 -2.64 30.37
CA PRO A 654 -4.95 -1.72 29.37
C PRO A 654 -5.69 -0.54 30.01
N GLU A 655 -5.32 0.67 29.61
CA GLU A 655 -5.91 1.93 30.06
C GLU A 655 -6.30 2.80 28.86
N VAL A 656 -7.22 3.75 29.09
CA VAL A 656 -7.60 4.73 28.07
C VAL A 656 -6.51 5.77 27.97
N ILE A 657 -5.92 5.90 26.78
CA ILE A 657 -4.96 6.97 26.48
C ILE A 657 -5.60 8.01 25.57
N HIS A 658 -5.22 9.26 25.77
CA HIS A 658 -5.54 10.38 24.90
C HIS A 658 -4.40 10.60 23.91
N LYS A 659 -4.60 10.32 22.64
CA LYS A 659 -3.63 10.52 21.57
C LYS A 659 -4.08 11.67 20.69
N LEU A 660 -3.17 12.57 20.37
CA LEU A 660 -3.41 13.60 19.36
C LEU A 660 -3.22 12.97 17.97
N VAL A 661 -4.30 12.90 17.20
CA VAL A 661 -4.29 12.29 15.85
C VAL A 661 -4.54 13.40 14.84
N SER A 662 -3.73 13.40 13.78
CA SER A 662 -3.87 14.36 12.69
C SER A 662 -4.92 13.86 11.68
N HIS A 663 -6.02 14.60 11.55
CA HIS A 663 -7.03 14.42 10.51
C HIS A 663 -6.85 15.52 9.44
N GLY A 664 -6.03 15.22 8.42
CA GLY A 664 -5.59 16.22 7.44
C GLY A 664 -4.70 17.28 8.11
N SER A 665 -5.10 18.53 8.03
CA SER A 665 -4.37 19.67 8.66
C SER A 665 -4.71 19.89 10.13
N ARG A 666 -5.54 19.04 10.75
CA ARG A 666 -6.08 19.27 12.09
C ARG A 666 -5.68 18.18 13.06
N VAL A 667 -5.32 18.58 14.26
CA VAL A 667 -4.96 17.68 15.35
C VAL A 667 -6.14 17.56 16.30
N VAL A 668 -6.67 16.37 16.46
CA VAL A 668 -7.87 16.09 17.26
C VAL A 668 -7.51 15.05 18.33
N PRO A 669 -7.90 15.27 19.60
CA PRO A 669 -7.68 14.25 20.63
C PRO A 669 -8.59 13.04 20.38
N GLU A 670 -7.99 11.87 20.34
CA GLU A 670 -8.68 10.58 20.27
C GLU A 670 -8.41 9.77 21.53
N GLU A 671 -9.48 9.10 21.99
CA GLU A 671 -9.40 8.17 23.12
C GLU A 671 -9.31 6.76 22.56
N SER A 672 -8.30 6.02 22.95
CA SER A 672 -8.10 4.61 22.57
C SER A 672 -7.60 3.77 23.72
N CYS A 673 -7.93 2.45 23.69
CA CYS A 673 -7.36 1.52 24.64
C CYS A 673 -5.92 1.21 24.27
N LYS A 674 -4.98 1.39 25.20
CA LYS A 674 -3.58 1.01 25.04
C LYS A 674 -3.02 0.49 26.35
N SER A 675 -2.00 -0.34 26.27
CA SER A 675 -1.23 -0.83 27.40
C SER A 675 -0.37 0.28 28.02
N ALA A 676 -0.30 0.36 29.33
CA ALA A 676 0.34 1.46 30.06
C ALA A 676 1.89 1.50 29.93
N GLY A 677 2.53 0.44 29.46
CA GLY A 677 3.98 0.26 29.59
C GLY A 677 4.85 0.50 28.35
N SER A 678 4.34 0.36 27.13
CA SER A 678 5.13 0.54 25.90
C SER A 678 4.26 0.52 24.64
N ASP A 679 4.81 1.02 23.51
CA ASP A 679 4.11 0.99 22.22
C ASP A 679 3.82 -0.44 21.73
N ASP A 680 4.61 -1.43 22.17
CA ASP A 680 4.46 -2.85 21.84
C ASP A 680 4.44 -3.70 23.13
N SER A 681 3.23 -4.01 23.64
CA SER A 681 3.08 -4.91 24.79
C SER A 681 3.51 -6.33 24.45
N ILE A 682 4.66 -6.74 24.97
CA ILE A 682 5.18 -8.11 24.81
C ILE A 682 4.20 -9.16 25.37
N PHE A 683 3.49 -8.82 26.47
CA PHE A 683 2.51 -9.72 27.10
C PHE A 683 1.29 -9.91 26.21
N PHE A 684 0.79 -8.85 25.55
CA PHE A 684 -0.31 -8.96 24.59
C PHE A 684 0.09 -9.83 23.39
N PHE A 685 1.30 -9.61 22.85
CA PHE A 685 1.80 -10.41 21.72
C PHE A 685 1.97 -11.89 22.10
N VAL A 686 2.55 -12.18 23.26
CA VAL A 686 2.70 -13.57 23.76
C VAL A 686 1.34 -14.21 24.02
N LEU A 687 0.37 -13.46 24.57
CA LEU A 687 -1.01 -13.92 24.76
C LEU A 687 -1.65 -14.29 23.41
N LEU A 688 -1.51 -13.46 22.41
CA LEU A 688 -2.00 -13.73 21.06
C LEU A 688 -1.37 -15.00 20.46
N VAL A 689 -0.05 -15.14 20.57
CA VAL A 689 0.69 -16.33 20.11
C VAL A 689 0.21 -17.60 20.82
N THR A 690 -0.02 -17.54 22.13
CA THR A 690 -0.53 -18.71 22.89
C THR A 690 -1.94 -19.11 22.48
N HIS A 691 -2.83 -18.15 22.15
CA HIS A 691 -4.17 -18.44 21.61
C HIS A 691 -4.10 -19.06 20.20
N VAL A 692 -3.26 -18.54 19.32
CA VAL A 692 -3.04 -19.13 17.99
C VAL A 692 -2.49 -20.56 18.13
N ALA A 693 -1.50 -20.75 18.98
CA ALA A 693 -0.92 -22.07 19.25
C ALA A 693 -1.96 -23.07 19.79
N LEU A 694 -2.87 -22.61 20.67
CA LEU A 694 -3.97 -23.43 21.20
C LEU A 694 -4.90 -23.92 20.08
N VAL A 695 -5.34 -23.01 19.21
CA VAL A 695 -6.24 -23.34 18.08
C VAL A 695 -5.54 -24.25 17.06
N VAL A 696 -4.28 -23.98 16.73
CA VAL A 696 -3.48 -24.82 15.82
C VAL A 696 -3.26 -26.21 16.42
N TYR A 697 -2.93 -26.30 17.69
CA TYR A 697 -2.80 -27.59 18.39
C TYR A 697 -4.11 -28.39 18.33
N GLY A 698 -5.26 -27.74 18.57
CA GLY A 698 -6.58 -28.36 18.44
C GLY A 698 -6.87 -28.84 17.02
N ALA A 699 -6.52 -28.08 16.00
CA ALA A 699 -6.68 -28.47 14.60
C ALA A 699 -5.79 -29.68 14.23
N LEU A 700 -4.53 -29.69 14.66
CA LEU A 700 -3.60 -30.80 14.43
C LEU A 700 -4.09 -32.09 15.14
N LEU A 701 -4.58 -31.97 16.38
CA LEU A 701 -5.13 -33.07 17.14
C LEU A 701 -6.40 -33.64 16.48
N ALA A 702 -7.31 -32.75 16.04
CA ALA A 702 -8.54 -33.15 15.36
C ALA A 702 -8.23 -33.81 13.99
N PHE A 703 -7.17 -33.34 13.29
CA PHE A 703 -6.71 -33.96 12.04
C PHE A 703 -6.14 -35.38 12.30
N LYS A 704 -5.35 -35.55 13.37
CA LYS A 704 -4.81 -36.86 13.79
C LYS A 704 -5.92 -37.87 14.07
N VAL A 705 -7.00 -37.41 14.71
CA VAL A 705 -8.12 -38.25 15.13
C VAL A 705 -9.14 -38.48 13.99
N LYS A 706 -9.05 -37.79 12.88
CA LYS A 706 -9.97 -37.88 11.71
C LYS A 706 -10.07 -39.32 11.12
N LYS A 707 -9.05 -40.15 11.25
CA LYS A 707 -8.98 -41.51 10.69
C LYS A 707 -9.69 -42.60 11.52
N VAL A 708 -10.23 -42.23 12.68
CA VAL A 708 -10.96 -43.14 13.55
C VAL A 708 -12.38 -43.35 13.01
N GLN A 709 -12.86 -44.59 13.00
CA GLN A 709 -14.07 -45.15 12.39
C GLN A 709 -15.31 -44.24 12.38
N ASP A 710 -16.19 -44.43 11.37
CA ASP A 710 -17.36 -43.58 11.00
C ASP A 710 -18.42 -43.38 12.10
N ASP A 711 -18.42 -44.17 13.18
CA ASP A 711 -19.32 -43.99 14.31
C ASP A 711 -19.04 -42.72 15.15
N PHE A 712 -17.88 -42.11 14.98
CA PHE A 712 -17.44 -40.86 15.66
C PHE A 712 -17.37 -39.65 14.73
N GLN A 713 -18.45 -39.34 14.00
CA GLN A 713 -18.54 -38.15 13.12
C GLN A 713 -18.26 -36.82 13.86
N GLU A 714 -18.17 -36.80 15.18
CA GLU A 714 -17.89 -35.57 15.95
C GLU A 714 -16.49 -34.99 15.66
N SER A 715 -15.48 -35.83 15.42
CA SER A 715 -14.12 -35.36 15.11
C SER A 715 -14.04 -34.51 13.84
N LYS A 716 -14.81 -34.88 12.79
CA LYS A 716 -14.89 -34.12 11.54
C LYS A 716 -15.52 -32.75 11.76
N THR A 717 -16.58 -32.67 12.56
CA THR A 717 -17.30 -31.43 12.86
C THR A 717 -16.45 -30.47 13.69
N ILE A 718 -15.72 -30.98 14.69
CA ILE A 718 -14.78 -30.19 15.53
C ILE A 718 -13.62 -29.71 14.65
N LEU A 719 -13.09 -30.54 13.74
CA LEU A 719 -12.05 -30.12 12.81
C LEU A 719 -12.52 -28.96 11.91
N MET A 720 -13.72 -29.05 11.36
CA MET A 720 -14.33 -27.97 10.56
C MET A 720 -14.50 -26.68 11.40
N ALA A 721 -14.93 -26.81 12.65
CA ALA A 721 -15.06 -25.70 13.58
C ALA A 721 -13.72 -25.03 13.90
N MET A 722 -12.63 -25.80 14.06
CA MET A 722 -11.26 -25.26 14.24
C MET A 722 -10.78 -24.53 12.98
N TYR A 723 -10.99 -25.10 11.79
CA TYR A 723 -10.64 -24.43 10.54
C TYR A 723 -11.45 -23.14 10.30
N ASN A 724 -12.74 -23.13 10.67
CA ASN A 724 -13.56 -21.92 10.61
C ASN A 724 -12.88 -20.75 11.33
N THR A 725 -12.43 -20.95 12.55
CA THR A 725 -11.77 -19.90 13.34
C THR A 725 -10.42 -19.50 12.78
N LEU A 726 -9.61 -20.48 12.31
CA LEU A 726 -8.33 -20.17 11.69
C LEU A 726 -8.52 -19.31 10.42
N ILE A 727 -9.51 -19.65 9.59
CA ILE A 727 -9.83 -18.89 8.37
C ILE A 727 -10.30 -17.48 8.75
N VAL A 728 -11.21 -17.36 9.73
CA VAL A 728 -11.69 -16.05 10.21
C VAL A 728 -10.53 -15.21 10.72
N ALA A 729 -9.64 -15.77 11.53
CA ALA A 729 -8.46 -15.05 12.04
C ALA A 729 -7.51 -14.65 10.91
N LEU A 730 -7.22 -15.54 9.97
CA LEU A 730 -6.35 -15.29 8.82
C LEU A 730 -6.90 -14.22 7.86
N VAL A 731 -8.23 -14.05 7.81
CA VAL A 731 -8.86 -13.03 6.96
C VAL A 731 -9.05 -11.72 7.72
N VAL A 732 -9.65 -11.78 8.92
CA VAL A 732 -10.06 -10.55 9.65
C VAL A 732 -8.86 -9.81 10.22
N LEU A 733 -7.87 -10.52 10.83
CA LEU A 733 -6.72 -9.85 11.45
C LEU A 733 -5.88 -9.05 10.44
N PRO A 734 -5.48 -9.60 9.27
CA PRO A 734 -4.76 -8.81 8.28
C PRO A 734 -5.59 -7.65 7.69
N LEU A 735 -6.89 -7.87 7.44
CA LEU A 735 -7.76 -6.81 6.92
C LEU A 735 -7.84 -5.62 7.89
N VAL A 736 -7.98 -5.91 9.19
CA VAL A 736 -8.07 -4.87 10.22
C VAL A 736 -6.72 -4.20 10.50
N ALA A 737 -5.60 -4.95 10.39
CA ALA A 737 -4.27 -4.45 10.72
C ALA A 737 -3.55 -3.74 9.56
N LEU A 738 -3.79 -4.16 8.31
CA LEU A 738 -3.01 -3.71 7.15
C LEU A 738 -3.75 -2.68 6.27
N LEU A 739 -5.08 -2.59 6.38
CA LEU A 739 -5.87 -1.66 5.58
C LEU A 739 -6.31 -0.46 6.42
N ASP A 740 -6.21 0.73 5.85
CA ASP A 740 -6.77 1.96 6.41
C ASP A 740 -8.29 1.98 6.20
N LEU A 741 -8.97 1.16 7.00
CA LEU A 741 -10.42 1.04 6.96
C LEU A 741 -11.07 2.10 7.85
N SER A 742 -12.24 2.59 7.43
CA SER A 742 -13.06 3.42 8.32
C SER A 742 -13.38 2.65 9.61
N LEU A 743 -13.53 3.37 10.69
CA LEU A 743 -13.79 2.79 12.01
C LEU A 743 -15.02 1.86 12.01
N GLU A 744 -16.08 2.26 11.31
CA GLU A 744 -17.31 1.46 11.20
C GLU A 744 -17.05 0.13 10.50
N VAL A 745 -16.31 0.15 9.37
CA VAL A 745 -15.96 -1.06 8.62
C VAL A 745 -15.07 -1.97 9.45
N ARG A 746 -14.10 -1.41 10.18
CA ARG A 746 -13.24 -2.15 11.11
C ARG A 746 -14.05 -2.83 12.21
N PHE A 747 -14.99 -2.10 12.82
CA PHE A 747 -15.88 -2.63 13.85
C PHE A 747 -16.77 -3.76 13.30
N ILE A 748 -17.40 -3.55 12.11
CA ILE A 748 -18.23 -4.58 11.45
C ILE A 748 -17.42 -5.84 11.19
N LEU A 749 -16.20 -5.73 10.66
CA LEU A 749 -15.33 -6.88 10.39
C LEU A 749 -14.98 -7.67 11.65
N VAL A 750 -14.63 -6.97 12.74
CA VAL A 750 -14.32 -7.61 14.02
C VAL A 750 -15.58 -8.28 14.60
N ALA A 751 -16.73 -7.60 14.60
CA ALA A 751 -17.97 -8.13 15.14
C ALA A 751 -18.49 -9.34 14.35
N LEU A 752 -18.43 -9.30 13.00
CA LEU A 752 -18.75 -10.45 12.15
C LEU A 752 -17.72 -11.58 12.35
N GLY A 753 -16.45 -11.25 12.50
CA GLY A 753 -15.40 -12.22 12.84
C GLY A 753 -15.69 -12.95 14.17
N CYS A 754 -16.08 -12.22 15.20
CA CYS A 754 -16.51 -12.78 16.47
C CYS A 754 -17.77 -13.67 16.29
N LEU A 755 -18.76 -13.20 15.54
CA LEU A 755 -19.99 -13.96 15.30
C LEU A 755 -19.71 -15.29 14.57
N VAL A 756 -18.98 -15.24 13.47
CA VAL A 756 -18.62 -16.45 12.70
C VAL A 756 -17.67 -17.34 13.48
N GLY A 757 -16.69 -16.76 14.18
CA GLY A 757 -15.72 -17.49 14.99
C GLY A 757 -16.36 -18.19 16.18
N TYR A 758 -17.15 -17.49 17.00
CA TYR A 758 -17.71 -18.06 18.24
C TYR A 758 -19.06 -18.76 18.01
N ALA A 759 -20.08 -18.05 17.48
CA ALA A 759 -21.39 -18.64 17.25
C ALA A 759 -21.34 -19.70 16.14
N GLY A 760 -20.65 -19.43 15.03
CA GLY A 760 -20.48 -20.40 13.95
C GLY A 760 -19.83 -21.70 14.42
N THR A 761 -18.75 -21.62 15.23
CA THR A 761 -18.07 -22.79 15.82
C THR A 761 -19.01 -23.59 16.73
N CYS A 762 -19.77 -22.92 17.63
CA CYS A 762 -20.73 -23.59 18.49
C CYS A 762 -21.84 -24.28 17.68
N LEU A 763 -22.42 -23.57 16.68
CA LEU A 763 -23.48 -24.11 15.82
C LEU A 763 -23.01 -25.28 14.98
N MET A 764 -21.80 -25.21 14.39
CA MET A 764 -21.21 -26.32 13.66
C MET A 764 -21.07 -27.58 14.52
N CYS A 765 -20.76 -27.45 15.80
CA CYS A 765 -20.63 -28.60 16.72
C CYS A 765 -21.98 -29.13 17.17
N LEU A 766 -23.06 -28.33 17.22
CA LEU A 766 -24.36 -28.68 17.81
C LEU A 766 -25.43 -29.04 16.78
N VAL A 767 -25.55 -28.29 15.71
CA VAL A 767 -26.62 -28.47 14.69
C VAL A 767 -26.67 -29.89 14.12
N PRO A 768 -25.55 -30.53 13.74
CA PRO A 768 -25.59 -31.92 13.24
C PRO A 768 -26.17 -32.90 14.22
N LYS A 769 -26.08 -32.64 15.55
CA LYS A 769 -26.65 -33.48 16.61
C LYS A 769 -28.15 -33.31 16.75
N MET A 770 -28.66 -32.14 16.39
CA MET A 770 -30.10 -31.85 16.39
C MET A 770 -30.81 -32.53 15.23
N TYR A 771 -30.18 -32.59 14.05
CA TYR A 771 -30.78 -33.14 12.81
C TYR A 771 -30.73 -34.70 12.74
N LYS A 772 -29.74 -35.36 13.38
CA LYS A 772 -29.63 -36.83 13.26
C LYS A 772 -30.88 -37.62 13.73
N LYS A 773 -31.73 -37.07 14.56
CA LYS A 773 -32.94 -37.75 15.07
C LYS A 773 -34.19 -37.63 14.19
N THR A 774 -34.27 -36.60 13.31
CA THR A 774 -35.39 -36.44 12.38
C THR A 774 -35.31 -37.40 11.18
N ALA A 775 -34.09 -37.81 10.78
CA ALA A 775 -33.87 -38.76 9.70
C ALA A 775 -34.14 -40.25 10.11
N ALA A 776 -33.98 -40.60 11.41
CA ALA A 776 -34.22 -41.95 11.89
C ALA A 776 -35.71 -42.26 12.18
N GLY A 777 -36.57 -41.25 12.20
CA GLY A 777 -38.03 -41.41 12.42
C GLY A 777 -38.85 -41.51 11.14
N SER A 778 -38.23 -41.36 9.95
CA SER A 778 -38.97 -41.29 8.65
C SER A 778 -38.79 -42.49 7.69
N ASN A 779 -38.14 -43.57 8.12
CA ASN A 779 -37.98 -44.75 7.30
C ASN A 779 -38.95 -45.84 7.69
N LYS A 780 -40.24 -45.68 7.37
CA LYS A 780 -41.21 -46.75 7.03
C LYS A 780 -42.09 -46.21 5.90
N VAL A 781 -41.95 -46.86 4.77
CA VAL A 781 -42.76 -46.91 3.53
C VAL A 781 -41.96 -46.52 2.31
N SER A 782 -41.47 -47.50 1.58
CA SER A 782 -41.26 -47.48 0.13
C SER A 782 -42.62 -47.72 -0.58
N PRO A 783 -42.86 -47.25 -1.84
CA PRO A 783 -42.21 -47.91 -2.96
C PRO A 783 -41.84 -46.99 -4.16
N ALA A 784 -40.83 -47.45 -4.91
CA ALA A 784 -40.60 -47.44 -6.37
C ALA A 784 -40.98 -46.22 -7.24
N GLY A 785 -40.00 -45.74 -7.98
CA GLY A 785 -40.28 -45.16 -9.30
C GLY A 785 -39.29 -44.10 -9.80
N THR A 786 -38.36 -44.57 -10.63
CA THR A 786 -37.78 -43.86 -11.81
C THR A 786 -37.08 -42.51 -11.67
N GLY A 787 -35.78 -42.46 -11.81
CA GLY A 787 -35.20 -41.96 -13.03
C GLY A 787 -34.40 -40.65 -12.96
N MET A 788 -33.13 -40.80 -13.12
CA MET A 788 -32.09 -39.93 -13.71
C MET A 788 -31.39 -38.82 -12.85
N PRO A 789 -30.11 -38.62 -13.13
CA PRO A 789 -29.15 -38.06 -12.16
C PRO A 789 -28.83 -36.59 -12.44
N VAL A 790 -28.61 -35.81 -11.38
CA VAL A 790 -27.92 -34.53 -11.46
C VAL A 790 -26.53 -34.70 -10.83
N GLN A 791 -25.57 -35.04 -11.67
CA GLN A 791 -24.16 -34.81 -11.45
C GLN A 791 -23.79 -33.54 -12.22
N GLN A 792 -23.54 -32.45 -11.53
CA GLN A 792 -22.66 -31.35 -11.97
C GLN A 792 -22.81 -30.15 -11.00
N ALA A 793 -22.09 -30.18 -9.87
CA ALA A 793 -21.78 -28.98 -9.10
C ALA A 793 -20.59 -29.16 -8.13
N ASN A 794 -19.94 -30.33 -8.06
CA ASN A 794 -18.86 -30.57 -7.08
C ASN A 794 -17.42 -30.64 -7.64
N THR A 795 -17.25 -30.36 -8.95
CA THR A 795 -15.92 -30.53 -9.58
C THR A 795 -15.02 -29.31 -9.48
N THR A 796 -15.58 -28.11 -9.29
CA THR A 796 -14.78 -26.86 -9.29
C THR A 796 -14.12 -26.58 -7.94
N GLN A 797 -14.76 -26.96 -6.84
CA GLN A 797 -14.22 -26.73 -5.47
C GLN A 797 -13.08 -27.71 -5.10
N GLN A 798 -13.10 -28.91 -5.65
CA GLN A 798 -12.01 -29.88 -5.42
C GLN A 798 -10.76 -29.60 -6.25
N GLN A 799 -10.88 -29.01 -7.42
CA GLN A 799 -9.73 -28.62 -8.24
C GLN A 799 -8.96 -27.44 -7.66
N VAL A 800 -9.65 -26.45 -7.08
CA VAL A 800 -8.98 -25.30 -6.43
C VAL A 800 -8.23 -25.75 -5.16
N ASN A 801 -8.80 -26.65 -4.38
CA ASN A 801 -8.14 -27.15 -3.16
C ASN A 801 -6.94 -28.08 -3.46
N SER A 802 -6.95 -28.80 -4.59
CA SER A 802 -5.81 -29.64 -4.98
C SER A 802 -4.63 -28.84 -5.52
N MET A 803 -4.87 -27.71 -6.21
CA MET A 803 -3.79 -26.83 -6.69
C MET A 803 -3.09 -26.08 -5.54
N VAL A 804 -3.84 -25.65 -4.53
CA VAL A 804 -3.24 -24.99 -3.33
C VAL A 804 -2.41 -25.97 -2.50
N MET A 805 -2.84 -27.22 -2.38
CA MET A 805 -2.06 -28.25 -1.65
C MET A 805 -0.80 -28.69 -2.40
N GLN A 806 -0.82 -28.77 -3.73
CA GLN A 806 0.37 -29.10 -4.51
C GLN A 806 1.43 -27.99 -4.49
N SER A 807 1.04 -26.71 -4.46
CA SER A 807 1.98 -25.58 -4.36
C SER A 807 2.65 -25.50 -2.99
N MET A 808 1.96 -25.89 -1.92
CA MET A 808 2.55 -25.94 -0.56
C MET A 808 3.50 -27.12 -0.36
N GLN A 809 3.27 -28.26 -1.00
CA GLN A 809 4.16 -29.41 -0.93
C GLN A 809 5.45 -29.25 -1.76
N SER A 810 5.40 -28.50 -2.86
CA SER A 810 6.60 -28.23 -3.67
C SER A 810 7.59 -27.27 -2.99
N ASN A 811 7.09 -26.33 -2.19
CA ASN A 811 7.92 -25.38 -1.43
C ASN A 811 8.55 -26.00 -0.17
N ALA A 812 7.84 -26.92 0.51
CA ALA A 812 8.40 -27.65 1.66
C ALA A 812 9.52 -28.62 1.25
N SER A 813 9.47 -29.17 0.03
CA SER A 813 10.51 -30.11 -0.46
C SER A 813 11.78 -29.42 -0.94
N ARG A 814 11.74 -28.09 -1.22
CA ARG A 814 12.94 -27.30 -1.59
C ARG A 814 13.74 -26.81 -0.37
N GLN A 815 13.07 -26.55 0.77
CA GLN A 815 13.79 -26.11 1.98
C GLN A 815 14.56 -27.22 2.72
N ILE A 816 14.29 -28.50 2.45
CA ILE A 816 15.00 -29.63 3.09
C ILE A 816 16.28 -30.03 2.33
N ARG A 817 16.52 -29.50 1.13
CA ARG A 817 17.74 -29.81 0.33
C ARG A 817 18.87 -28.77 0.43
N THR A 818 18.73 -27.73 1.22
CA THR A 818 19.79 -26.73 1.43
C THR A 818 20.40 -26.72 2.83
N SER A 819 20.14 -27.77 3.63
CA SER A 819 20.80 -27.96 4.93
C SER A 819 21.21 -29.41 5.10
N SER A 820 22.09 -29.87 4.24
CA SER A 820 22.99 -31.03 4.47
C SER A 820 24.28 -30.83 3.67
#